data_56ac3e3dc6d7ff4bfba6eb1ef50c0d41
#
_entry.id   56ac3e3dc6d7ff4bfba6eb1ef50c0d41
#
_cell.length_a   1.000
_cell.length_b   1.000
_cell.length_c   1.000
_cell.angle_alpha   90.00
_cell.angle_beta   90.00
_cell.angle_gamma   90.00
#
_symmetry.space_group_name_H-M   'P 1'
#
loop_
_entity.id
_entity.type
_entity.pdbx_description
1 polymer ?
#
loop_
_entity_poly.entity_id
_entity_poly.type
_entity_poly.pdbx_seq_one_letter_code
_entity_poly.pdbx_strand_id
1 'polypeptide(L)'
;MELEQARKRAEELRVIIEKNNRLYYDQDAPELEDFEYDALNRELKQIEAEYPELVTASSPTQHVGGTASNKFSKVTHAVKMESLQDAFSFDELREFDTRVREAGIRPEYVVEAKIDGLSVSLEYRMGQLVRGSTRGDGVVGEDVTENIMTIKDIPHELPDAPDFLEVRGEVYMPHSAFFKLKEQQELEDKTPFKNPRNAAAGSLRQKDSKITAERGLSIFVFNLQQCEGRTFKTHRETLDYIKSLGFPVSPRYSVFENIEDAIKEIEAIGEARGTLEFDIDGAVIKVNDLAARRTLGSTNKFPRWAIAFKYPPEVKESVVRNIEVTVGRTGVLTPTAVFDPIFLAGTSVSRASLHNGDIIANLGVGIGDTIKVRKAGDIIPEVIGVSARLPGSKPFAMPTTCPSCGAPVVHLQDETALRCVNPECPAQSLRNLIHFASRNAMAIDGLGEAVAVQLIDKGLVSTVADLYTLTEEQLLTLDKFKKKSAQNLLNAIEGSKRNNLDKLIFGLGIRNIGDKAAALLGEHFGSMDALRQATAEQMCEIDGFGEVMAQSVLEFFAKDGTTDLLNRLAHDGVNMQWTGEKKGTALAGMTLVVTGTLPTLSRQEAEALITQNGGKAAGSVSKKTSYVVAGEAAGSKLTKAQTLGIPVLDEAGLYQLIEDNRQ
;
A
#
# COMPACT_ATOMS: atom_id res chain seq x y z
N MET A 1 32.49 -16.93 -20.38
CA MET A 1 32.73 -17.40 -18.97
C MET A 1 33.03 -18.89 -19.07
N GLU A 2 33.88 -19.50 -18.20
CA GLU A 2 34.01 -20.96 -18.20
C GLU A 2 32.77 -21.62 -17.58
N LEU A 3 32.40 -22.82 -18.03
CA LEU A 3 31.17 -23.51 -17.65
C LEU A 3 30.99 -23.64 -16.12
N GLU A 4 32.07 -23.94 -15.38
CA GLU A 4 32.00 -24.08 -13.93
C GLU A 4 31.73 -22.74 -13.20
N GLN A 5 32.29 -21.65 -13.72
CA GLN A 5 32.02 -20.29 -13.24
C GLN A 5 30.61 -19.88 -13.59
N ALA A 6 30.11 -20.21 -14.79
CA ALA A 6 28.75 -19.97 -15.25
C ALA A 6 27.73 -20.70 -14.35
N ARG A 7 28.02 -21.97 -14.01
CA ARG A 7 27.18 -22.77 -13.10
C ARG A 7 27.05 -22.12 -11.73
N LYS A 8 28.15 -21.77 -11.09
CA LYS A 8 28.18 -21.13 -9.78
C LYS A 8 27.38 -19.80 -9.81
N ARG A 9 27.62 -18.98 -10.83
CA ARG A 9 26.94 -17.70 -10.98
C ARG A 9 25.46 -17.86 -11.21
N ALA A 10 25.02 -18.83 -12.00
CA ALA A 10 23.61 -19.14 -12.22
C ALA A 10 22.90 -19.58 -10.92
N GLU A 11 23.57 -20.39 -10.09
CA GLU A 11 23.04 -20.79 -8.77
C GLU A 11 22.88 -19.59 -7.82
N GLU A 12 23.90 -18.72 -7.73
CA GLU A 12 23.82 -17.47 -6.95
C GLU A 12 22.67 -16.59 -7.41
N LEU A 13 22.52 -16.37 -8.72
CA LEU A 13 21.46 -15.55 -9.30
C LEU A 13 20.08 -16.12 -9.00
N ARG A 14 19.87 -17.43 -9.11
CA ARG A 14 18.59 -18.07 -8.79
C ARG A 14 18.18 -17.81 -7.33
N VAL A 15 19.10 -17.97 -6.39
CA VAL A 15 18.85 -17.71 -4.96
C VAL A 15 18.42 -16.25 -4.73
N ILE A 16 19.15 -15.31 -5.33
CA ILE A 16 18.88 -13.88 -5.19
C ILE A 16 17.52 -13.54 -5.82
N ILE A 17 17.25 -14.02 -7.03
CA ILE A 17 16.01 -13.75 -7.76
C ILE A 17 14.81 -14.37 -7.02
N GLU A 18 14.90 -15.62 -6.54
CA GLU A 18 13.84 -16.26 -5.79
C GLU A 18 13.53 -15.55 -4.46
N LYS A 19 14.57 -15.12 -3.73
CA LYS A 19 14.38 -14.30 -2.52
C LYS A 19 13.60 -13.03 -2.85
N ASN A 20 14.02 -12.31 -3.90
CA ASN A 20 13.37 -11.06 -4.28
C ASN A 20 11.96 -11.27 -4.87
N ASN A 21 11.70 -12.38 -5.56
CA ASN A 21 10.34 -12.77 -5.96
C ASN A 21 9.40 -12.87 -4.76
N ARG A 22 9.83 -13.52 -3.66
CA ARG A 22 9.01 -13.63 -2.44
C ARG A 22 8.79 -12.27 -1.78
N LEU A 23 9.83 -11.46 -1.68
CA LEU A 23 9.73 -10.12 -1.09
C LEU A 23 8.80 -9.22 -1.92
N TYR A 24 8.92 -9.27 -3.24
CA TYR A 24 8.16 -8.43 -4.16
C TYR A 24 6.70 -8.86 -4.32
N TYR A 25 6.45 -10.14 -4.67
CA TYR A 25 5.10 -10.62 -4.98
C TYR A 25 4.31 -11.09 -3.77
N ASP A 26 4.96 -11.65 -2.73
CA ASP A 26 4.28 -12.28 -1.60
C ASP A 26 4.24 -11.37 -0.36
N GLN A 27 5.21 -10.45 -0.19
CA GLN A 27 5.36 -9.63 1.01
C GLN A 27 5.17 -8.13 0.78
N ASP A 28 5.07 -7.66 -0.47
CA ASP A 28 5.00 -6.23 -0.87
C ASP A 28 6.13 -5.37 -0.29
N ALA A 29 7.29 -5.98 -0.02
CA ALA A 29 8.46 -5.38 0.61
C ALA A 29 9.76 -5.65 -0.18
N PRO A 30 9.88 -5.19 -1.43
CA PRO A 30 11.06 -5.43 -2.25
C PRO A 30 12.32 -4.82 -1.62
N GLU A 31 13.42 -5.58 -1.65
CA GLU A 31 14.76 -5.07 -1.29
C GLU A 31 15.46 -4.44 -2.49
N LEU A 32 15.25 -4.98 -3.70
CA LEU A 32 15.80 -4.48 -4.96
C LEU A 32 14.79 -3.57 -5.67
N GLU A 33 15.33 -2.63 -6.43
CA GLU A 33 14.55 -1.87 -7.42
C GLU A 33 14.27 -2.71 -8.66
N ASP A 34 13.20 -2.40 -9.40
CA ASP A 34 12.75 -3.18 -10.56
C ASP A 34 13.86 -3.36 -11.60
N PHE A 35 14.64 -2.31 -11.88
CA PHE A 35 15.74 -2.38 -12.86
C PHE A 35 16.92 -3.26 -12.38
N GLU A 36 17.20 -3.30 -11.07
CA GLU A 36 18.23 -4.17 -10.48
C GLU A 36 17.79 -5.64 -10.59
N TYR A 37 16.54 -5.89 -10.26
CA TYR A 37 15.91 -7.20 -10.42
C TYR A 37 15.92 -7.65 -11.88
N ASP A 38 15.55 -6.76 -12.82
CA ASP A 38 15.55 -7.03 -14.26
C ASP A 38 16.96 -7.29 -14.79
N ALA A 39 17.99 -6.60 -14.27
CA ALA A 39 19.39 -6.84 -14.62
C ALA A 39 19.86 -8.24 -14.21
N LEU A 40 19.52 -8.69 -12.99
CA LEU A 40 19.85 -10.04 -12.50
C LEU A 40 19.13 -11.13 -13.32
N ASN A 41 17.88 -10.92 -13.67
CA ASN A 41 17.12 -11.83 -14.54
C ASN A 41 17.74 -11.90 -15.95
N ARG A 42 18.21 -10.78 -16.49
CA ARG A 42 18.87 -10.74 -17.80
C ARG A 42 20.18 -11.51 -17.76
N GLU A 43 21.00 -11.30 -16.73
CA GLU A 43 22.26 -12.03 -16.55
C GLU A 43 22.02 -13.54 -16.50
N LEU A 44 21.00 -13.98 -15.73
CA LEU A 44 20.65 -15.39 -15.66
C LEU A 44 20.19 -15.95 -17.02
N LYS A 45 19.34 -15.21 -17.75
CA LYS A 45 18.89 -15.59 -19.10
C LYS A 45 20.05 -15.71 -20.09
N GLN A 46 21.04 -14.80 -20.03
CA GLN A 46 22.23 -14.84 -20.88
C GLN A 46 23.08 -16.08 -20.58
N ILE A 47 23.30 -16.41 -19.31
CA ILE A 47 24.05 -17.61 -18.91
C ILE A 47 23.31 -18.87 -19.38
N GLU A 48 21.99 -18.94 -19.20
CA GLU A 48 21.17 -20.08 -19.61
C GLU A 48 21.09 -20.21 -21.15
N ALA A 49 21.19 -19.13 -21.90
CA ALA A 49 21.25 -19.16 -23.36
C ALA A 49 22.65 -19.62 -23.88
N GLU A 50 23.75 -19.19 -23.21
CA GLU A 50 25.11 -19.62 -23.55
C GLU A 50 25.39 -21.08 -23.14
N TYR A 51 24.76 -21.54 -22.03
CA TYR A 51 24.90 -22.87 -21.45
C TYR A 51 23.54 -23.55 -21.24
N PRO A 52 22.87 -24.09 -22.28
CA PRO A 52 21.54 -24.67 -22.17
C PRO A 52 21.42 -25.83 -21.14
N GLU A 53 22.52 -26.53 -20.86
CA GLU A 53 22.60 -27.59 -19.84
C GLU A 53 22.45 -27.08 -18.40
N LEU A 54 22.55 -25.76 -18.17
CA LEU A 54 22.35 -25.15 -16.87
C LEU A 54 20.85 -24.79 -16.64
N VAL A 55 20.01 -24.84 -17.66
CA VAL A 55 18.58 -24.60 -17.52
C VAL A 55 17.93 -25.68 -16.65
N THR A 56 17.27 -25.30 -15.57
CA THR A 56 16.54 -26.22 -14.72
C THR A 56 15.05 -25.95 -14.79
N ALA A 57 14.21 -26.98 -14.57
CA ALA A 57 12.77 -26.83 -14.53
C ALA A 57 12.30 -25.85 -13.42
N SER A 58 13.11 -25.66 -12.36
CA SER A 58 12.85 -24.73 -11.26
C SER A 58 13.45 -23.34 -11.46
N SER A 59 14.13 -23.07 -12.59
CA SER A 59 14.73 -21.74 -12.81
C SER A 59 13.66 -20.63 -12.82
N PRO A 60 13.90 -19.49 -12.17
CA PRO A 60 13.02 -18.32 -12.22
C PRO A 60 12.75 -17.81 -13.63
N THR A 61 13.63 -18.13 -14.59
CA THR A 61 13.44 -17.80 -16.01
C THR A 61 12.32 -18.61 -16.68
N GLN A 62 11.93 -19.75 -16.11
CA GLN A 62 10.93 -20.69 -16.64
C GLN A 62 9.54 -20.52 -16.03
N HIS A 63 9.40 -19.78 -14.92
CA HIS A 63 8.16 -19.62 -14.16
C HIS A 63 7.79 -18.15 -13.95
N VAL A 64 6.49 -17.90 -13.79
CA VAL A 64 5.97 -16.59 -13.33
C VAL A 64 6.24 -16.48 -11.84
N GLY A 65 6.77 -15.35 -11.39
CA GLY A 65 6.98 -15.08 -9.96
C GLY A 65 5.67 -14.86 -9.22
N GLY A 66 5.67 -15.18 -7.93
CA GLY A 66 4.54 -15.01 -7.02
C GLY A 66 3.88 -16.32 -6.62
N THR A 67 3.32 -16.35 -5.41
CA THR A 67 2.54 -17.48 -4.89
C THR A 67 1.22 -16.97 -4.32
N ALA A 68 0.11 -17.72 -4.51
CA ALA A 68 -1.16 -17.39 -3.87
C ALA A 68 -1.05 -17.64 -2.36
N SER A 69 -1.23 -16.59 -1.55
CA SER A 69 -1.14 -16.68 -0.10
C SER A 69 -2.30 -17.50 0.48
N ASN A 70 -2.16 -17.92 1.75
CA ASN A 70 -3.25 -18.61 2.47
C ASN A 70 -4.24 -17.64 3.13
N LYS A 71 -4.11 -16.34 2.86
CA LYS A 71 -4.97 -15.29 3.45
C LYS A 71 -6.34 -15.21 2.79
N PHE A 72 -6.43 -15.59 1.51
CA PHE A 72 -7.63 -15.56 0.67
C PHE A 72 -7.95 -16.94 0.09
N SER A 73 -9.18 -17.14 -0.37
CA SER A 73 -9.56 -18.32 -1.12
C SER A 73 -8.79 -18.37 -2.43
N LYS A 74 -8.37 -19.55 -2.85
CA LYS A 74 -7.63 -19.74 -4.10
C LYS A 74 -8.59 -19.85 -5.28
N VAL A 75 -8.22 -19.21 -6.39
CA VAL A 75 -8.95 -19.24 -7.67
C VAL A 75 -8.03 -19.81 -8.74
N THR A 76 -8.44 -20.90 -9.38
CA THR A 76 -7.74 -21.40 -10.57
C THR A 76 -8.27 -20.67 -11.80
N HIS A 77 -7.37 -20.03 -12.55
CA HIS A 77 -7.71 -19.29 -13.77
C HIS A 77 -8.10 -20.25 -14.89
N ALA A 78 -9.23 -19.99 -15.54
CA ALA A 78 -9.66 -20.76 -16.72
C ALA A 78 -8.67 -20.57 -17.90
N VAL A 79 -8.14 -19.37 -18.03
CA VAL A 79 -7.09 -19.03 -19.00
C VAL A 79 -5.88 -18.49 -18.23
N LYS A 80 -4.71 -19.10 -18.45
CA LYS A 80 -3.47 -18.74 -17.76
C LYS A 80 -3.16 -17.25 -17.89
N MET A 81 -2.76 -16.62 -16.77
CA MET A 81 -2.30 -15.24 -16.71
C MET A 81 -0.78 -15.17 -16.97
N GLU A 82 -0.41 -15.11 -18.25
CA GLU A 82 0.97 -15.08 -18.69
C GLU A 82 1.64 -13.73 -18.34
N SER A 83 2.96 -13.78 -18.12
CA SER A 83 3.81 -12.58 -18.08
C SER A 83 4.14 -12.13 -19.50
N LEU A 84 4.86 -11.02 -19.64
CA LEU A 84 5.38 -10.55 -20.93
C LEU A 84 6.89 -10.78 -21.00
N GLN A 85 7.41 -10.93 -22.21
CA GLN A 85 8.85 -10.86 -22.47
C GLN A 85 9.25 -9.38 -22.41
N ASP A 86 10.33 -9.07 -21.68
CA ASP A 86 10.86 -7.72 -21.61
C ASP A 86 11.84 -7.46 -22.75
N ALA A 87 11.83 -6.24 -23.28
CA ALA A 87 12.81 -5.65 -24.18
C ALA A 87 13.35 -4.36 -23.56
N PHE A 88 14.64 -4.09 -23.73
CA PHE A 88 15.34 -2.95 -23.15
C PHE A 88 16.02 -2.07 -24.22
N SER A 89 15.91 -2.46 -25.48
CA SER A 89 16.38 -1.70 -26.63
C SER A 89 15.41 -1.78 -27.79
N PHE A 90 15.44 -0.80 -28.66
CA PHE A 90 14.63 -0.81 -29.88
C PHE A 90 15.06 -1.92 -30.86
N ASP A 91 16.31 -2.35 -30.79
CA ASP A 91 16.77 -3.48 -31.62
C ASP A 91 16.08 -4.78 -31.20
N GLU A 92 15.89 -5.02 -29.90
CA GLU A 92 15.10 -6.16 -29.43
C GLU A 92 13.64 -6.13 -29.89
N LEU A 93 13.05 -4.93 -30.07
CA LEU A 93 11.73 -4.77 -30.69
C LEU A 93 11.73 -5.09 -32.19
N ARG A 94 12.81 -4.71 -32.92
CA ARG A 94 13.00 -5.08 -34.33
C ARG A 94 13.19 -6.58 -34.50
N GLU A 95 13.89 -7.24 -33.58
CA GLU A 95 13.99 -8.69 -33.55
C GLU A 95 12.65 -9.36 -33.29
N PHE A 96 11.82 -8.79 -32.42
CA PHE A 96 10.45 -9.27 -32.21
C PHE A 96 9.63 -9.16 -33.49
N ASP A 97 9.66 -8.03 -34.21
CA ASP A 97 9.00 -7.88 -35.51
C ASP A 97 9.50 -8.90 -36.55
N THR A 98 10.82 -9.14 -36.57
CA THR A 98 11.43 -10.14 -37.46
C THR A 98 10.87 -11.54 -37.19
N ARG A 99 10.81 -11.98 -35.92
CA ARG A 99 10.23 -13.28 -35.55
C ARG A 99 8.75 -13.41 -35.92
N VAL A 100 7.95 -12.33 -35.78
CA VAL A 100 6.55 -12.32 -36.19
C VAL A 100 6.42 -12.48 -37.71
N ARG A 101 7.28 -11.81 -38.47
CA ARG A 101 7.26 -11.92 -39.96
C ARG A 101 7.77 -13.27 -40.46
N GLU A 102 8.77 -13.87 -39.81
CA GLU A 102 9.26 -15.21 -40.13
C GLU A 102 8.20 -16.30 -39.92
N ALA A 103 7.22 -16.05 -39.02
CA ALA A 103 6.04 -16.90 -38.88
C ALA A 103 4.99 -16.72 -40.01
N GLY A 104 5.33 -15.94 -41.06
CA GLY A 104 4.47 -15.69 -42.23
C GLY A 104 3.36 -14.67 -41.96
N ILE A 105 3.46 -13.87 -40.88
CA ILE A 105 2.45 -12.90 -40.49
C ILE A 105 2.88 -11.51 -41.01
N ARG A 106 1.92 -10.75 -41.55
CA ARG A 106 2.10 -9.32 -41.82
C ARG A 106 1.48 -8.55 -40.64
N PRO A 107 2.29 -8.15 -39.65
CA PRO A 107 1.77 -7.61 -38.41
C PRO A 107 1.27 -6.18 -38.54
N GLU A 108 0.16 -5.90 -37.84
CA GLU A 108 -0.18 -4.61 -37.26
C GLU A 108 0.01 -4.69 -35.75
N TYR A 109 0.42 -3.61 -35.15
CA TYR A 109 0.72 -3.54 -33.71
C TYR A 109 -0.20 -2.57 -32.99
N VAL A 110 -0.68 -2.95 -31.80
CA VAL A 110 -1.26 -2.04 -30.82
C VAL A 110 -0.20 -1.72 -29.77
N VAL A 111 0.01 -0.43 -29.49
CA VAL A 111 0.91 0.03 -28.47
C VAL A 111 0.10 0.59 -27.30
N GLU A 112 0.37 0.12 -26.09
CA GLU A 112 -0.30 0.51 -24.87
C GLU A 112 0.73 0.89 -23.81
N ALA A 113 0.39 1.82 -22.89
CA ALA A 113 1.19 2.06 -21.71
C ALA A 113 1.19 0.83 -20.80
N LYS A 114 2.36 0.44 -20.27
CA LYS A 114 2.50 -0.61 -19.28
C LYS A 114 2.30 -0.02 -17.89
N ILE A 115 1.07 -0.13 -17.42
CA ILE A 115 0.68 0.39 -16.09
C ILE A 115 1.44 -0.39 -15.00
N ASP A 116 1.95 0.31 -14.03
CA ASP A 116 2.63 -0.29 -12.88
C ASP A 116 1.67 -0.46 -11.71
N GLY A 117 1.19 -1.69 -11.53
CA GLY A 117 0.14 -2.02 -10.57
C GLY A 117 0.09 -3.50 -10.20
N LEU A 118 -1.11 -4.00 -9.96
CA LEU A 118 -1.40 -5.40 -9.66
C LEU A 118 -2.39 -5.95 -10.67
N SER A 119 -1.98 -6.98 -11.42
CA SER A 119 -2.84 -7.62 -12.42
C SER A 119 -3.97 -8.41 -11.78
N VAL A 120 -5.17 -8.21 -12.29
CA VAL A 120 -6.39 -8.88 -11.86
C VAL A 120 -7.18 -9.42 -13.05
N SER A 121 -7.93 -10.50 -12.80
CA SER A 121 -8.99 -11.00 -13.68
C SER A 121 -10.36 -10.67 -13.07
N LEU A 122 -11.28 -10.16 -13.90
CA LEU A 122 -12.65 -9.84 -13.52
C LEU A 122 -13.59 -10.71 -14.34
N GLU A 123 -14.42 -11.50 -13.67
CA GLU A 123 -15.43 -12.37 -14.30
C GLU A 123 -16.82 -11.82 -14.09
N TYR A 124 -17.56 -11.74 -15.18
CA TYR A 124 -18.97 -11.34 -15.20
C TYR A 124 -19.83 -12.49 -15.73
N ARG A 125 -20.98 -12.69 -15.10
CA ARG A 125 -22.02 -13.61 -15.57
C ARG A 125 -23.34 -12.89 -15.67
N MET A 126 -24.01 -13.00 -16.80
CA MET A 126 -25.28 -12.29 -17.06
C MET A 126 -25.17 -10.79 -16.71
N GLY A 127 -24.03 -10.18 -17.02
CA GLY A 127 -23.75 -8.79 -16.73
C GLY A 127 -23.33 -8.45 -15.30
N GLN A 128 -23.41 -9.36 -14.33
CA GLN A 128 -23.04 -9.12 -12.94
C GLN A 128 -21.59 -9.52 -12.66
N LEU A 129 -20.85 -8.67 -11.95
CA LEU A 129 -19.51 -9.00 -11.45
C LEU A 129 -19.62 -10.12 -10.41
N VAL A 130 -19.10 -11.31 -10.73
CA VAL A 130 -19.19 -12.49 -9.85
C VAL A 130 -17.87 -12.81 -9.19
N ARG A 131 -16.74 -12.41 -9.79
CA ARG A 131 -15.42 -12.71 -9.24
C ARG A 131 -14.36 -11.71 -9.69
N GLY A 132 -13.50 -11.32 -8.75
CA GLY A 132 -12.24 -10.63 -9.00
C GLY A 132 -11.10 -11.43 -8.38
N SER A 133 -10.05 -11.74 -9.14
CA SER A 133 -8.92 -12.53 -8.65
C SER A 133 -7.59 -11.95 -9.08
N THR A 134 -6.56 -12.06 -8.20
CA THR A 134 -5.18 -11.67 -8.52
C THR A 134 -4.54 -12.68 -9.47
N ARG A 135 -3.45 -12.28 -10.12
CA ARG A 135 -2.70 -13.16 -11.03
C ARG A 135 -2.12 -14.40 -10.31
N GLY A 136 -1.61 -14.24 -9.09
CA GLY A 136 -0.85 -15.29 -8.40
C GLY A 136 0.36 -15.75 -9.21
N ASP A 137 0.52 -17.08 -9.33
CA ASP A 137 1.56 -17.72 -10.16
C ASP A 137 1.18 -17.82 -11.66
N GLY A 138 0.07 -17.21 -12.03
CA GLY A 138 -0.48 -17.24 -13.39
C GLY A 138 -1.47 -18.40 -13.64
N VAL A 139 -1.51 -19.39 -12.77
CA VAL A 139 -2.47 -20.52 -12.81
C VAL A 139 -3.45 -20.44 -11.65
N VAL A 140 -2.95 -20.12 -10.47
CA VAL A 140 -3.73 -19.97 -9.23
C VAL A 140 -3.51 -18.60 -8.65
N GLY A 141 -4.58 -17.83 -8.50
CA GLY A 141 -4.61 -16.52 -7.86
C GLY A 141 -5.40 -16.52 -6.54
N GLU A 142 -5.61 -15.34 -6.00
CA GLU A 142 -6.35 -15.08 -4.76
C GLU A 142 -7.71 -14.46 -5.11
N ASP A 143 -8.77 -14.90 -4.45
CA ASP A 143 -10.10 -14.27 -4.55
C ASP A 143 -10.11 -12.96 -3.75
N VAL A 144 -10.17 -11.86 -4.47
CA VAL A 144 -10.23 -10.49 -3.91
C VAL A 144 -11.52 -9.77 -4.30
N THR A 145 -12.59 -10.53 -4.59
CA THR A 145 -13.86 -10.00 -5.10
C THR A 145 -14.42 -8.88 -4.23
N GLU A 146 -14.45 -9.08 -2.90
CA GLU A 146 -14.96 -8.06 -1.97
C GLU A 146 -14.17 -6.75 -2.04
N ASN A 147 -12.85 -6.84 -2.25
CA ASN A 147 -11.97 -5.68 -2.38
C ASN A 147 -12.15 -5.01 -3.76
N ILE A 148 -12.23 -5.79 -4.82
CA ILE A 148 -12.50 -5.32 -6.19
C ILE A 148 -13.82 -4.53 -6.24
N MET A 149 -14.87 -4.98 -5.57
CA MET A 149 -16.15 -4.29 -5.50
C MET A 149 -16.09 -2.91 -4.85
N THR A 150 -15.01 -2.57 -4.15
CA THR A 150 -14.83 -1.21 -3.57
C THR A 150 -14.22 -0.22 -4.56
N ILE A 151 -13.68 -0.68 -5.69
CA ILE A 151 -13.04 0.17 -6.70
C ILE A 151 -14.12 0.79 -7.58
N LYS A 152 -14.27 2.11 -7.50
CA LYS A 152 -15.38 2.86 -8.13
C LYS A 152 -15.39 2.77 -9.66
N ASP A 153 -14.24 2.58 -10.27
CA ASP A 153 -14.05 2.53 -11.72
C ASP A 153 -14.40 1.15 -12.32
N ILE A 154 -14.71 0.17 -11.46
CA ILE A 154 -15.12 -1.18 -11.90
C ILE A 154 -16.64 -1.25 -11.89
N PRO A 155 -17.30 -1.41 -13.06
CA PRO A 155 -18.74 -1.59 -13.12
C PRO A 155 -19.15 -2.89 -12.42
N HIS A 156 -20.09 -2.85 -11.50
CA HIS A 156 -20.63 -4.07 -10.87
C HIS A 156 -21.66 -4.75 -11.76
N GLU A 157 -22.30 -3.99 -12.62
CA GLU A 157 -23.30 -4.43 -13.57
C GLU A 157 -23.01 -3.85 -14.97
N LEU A 158 -23.06 -4.69 -15.98
CA LEU A 158 -22.80 -4.34 -17.37
C LEU A 158 -24.11 -4.45 -18.15
N PRO A 159 -24.64 -3.36 -18.71
CA PRO A 159 -25.77 -3.43 -19.62
C PRO A 159 -25.37 -4.13 -20.92
N ASP A 160 -26.26 -4.93 -21.49
CA ASP A 160 -26.05 -5.66 -22.75
C ASP A 160 -24.79 -6.55 -22.80
N ALA A 161 -24.37 -7.06 -21.64
CA ALA A 161 -23.22 -7.95 -21.55
C ALA A 161 -23.55 -9.36 -22.07
N PRO A 162 -22.56 -10.11 -22.56
CA PRO A 162 -22.69 -11.51 -22.86
C PRO A 162 -22.96 -12.35 -21.61
N ASP A 163 -23.43 -13.60 -21.79
CA ASP A 163 -23.67 -14.51 -20.68
C ASP A 163 -22.45 -14.74 -19.82
N PHE A 164 -21.27 -14.74 -20.43
CA PHE A 164 -19.97 -14.75 -19.73
C PHE A 164 -18.99 -13.78 -20.37
N LEU A 165 -18.33 -13.00 -19.51
CA LEU A 165 -17.23 -12.10 -19.87
C LEU A 165 -16.11 -12.23 -18.83
N GLU A 166 -14.88 -12.45 -19.30
CA GLU A 166 -13.66 -12.32 -18.49
C GLU A 166 -12.75 -11.26 -19.10
N VAL A 167 -12.37 -10.28 -18.31
CA VAL A 167 -11.42 -9.24 -18.70
C VAL A 167 -10.25 -9.19 -17.74
N ARG A 168 -9.09 -8.73 -18.24
CA ARG A 168 -7.90 -8.47 -17.41
C ARG A 168 -7.60 -7.01 -17.35
N GLY A 169 -7.23 -6.57 -16.16
CA GLY A 169 -6.82 -5.20 -15.92
C GLY A 169 -5.64 -5.13 -14.94
N GLU A 170 -5.10 -3.94 -14.83
CA GLU A 170 -4.10 -3.59 -13.84
C GLU A 170 -4.71 -2.63 -12.84
N VAL A 171 -4.84 -3.06 -11.57
CA VAL A 171 -5.24 -2.19 -10.47
C VAL A 171 -4.05 -1.39 -10.02
N TYR A 172 -4.21 -0.08 -9.95
CA TYR A 172 -3.15 0.85 -9.57
C TYR A 172 -3.62 1.86 -8.54
N MET A 173 -2.68 2.56 -7.93
CA MET A 173 -2.97 3.68 -7.03
C MET A 173 -2.59 4.99 -7.73
N PRO A 174 -3.53 5.92 -7.95
CA PRO A 174 -3.21 7.26 -8.45
C PRO A 174 -2.22 7.99 -7.54
N HIS A 175 -1.36 8.85 -8.08
CA HIS A 175 -0.36 9.61 -7.33
C HIS A 175 -0.99 10.42 -6.19
N SER A 176 -2.11 11.07 -6.45
CA SER A 176 -2.85 11.85 -5.44
C SER A 176 -3.31 10.99 -4.25
N ALA A 177 -3.74 9.75 -4.50
CA ALA A 177 -4.13 8.79 -3.46
C ALA A 177 -2.91 8.27 -2.70
N PHE A 178 -1.82 8.00 -3.40
CA PHE A 178 -0.56 7.53 -2.80
C PHE A 178 0.05 8.55 -1.85
N PHE A 179 0.16 9.81 -2.26
CA PHE A 179 0.70 10.86 -1.38
C PHE A 179 -0.13 11.05 -0.13
N LYS A 180 -1.47 11.03 -0.25
CA LYS A 180 -2.39 11.09 0.88
C LYS A 180 -2.21 9.90 1.84
N LEU A 181 -2.06 8.70 1.28
CA LEU A 181 -1.83 7.48 2.07
C LEU A 181 -0.48 7.53 2.79
N LYS A 182 0.57 8.00 2.11
CA LYS A 182 1.91 8.13 2.68
C LYS A 182 1.91 9.11 3.85
N GLU A 183 1.31 10.29 3.68
CA GLU A 183 1.13 11.28 4.76
C GLU A 183 0.38 10.67 5.96
N GLN A 184 -0.70 9.92 5.70
CA GLN A 184 -1.44 9.23 6.75
C GLN A 184 -0.57 8.19 7.47
N GLN A 185 0.22 7.39 6.75
CA GLN A 185 1.11 6.39 7.35
C GLN A 185 2.21 7.04 8.20
N GLU A 186 2.78 8.14 7.74
CA GLU A 186 3.76 8.92 8.50
C GLU A 186 3.15 9.49 9.79
N LEU A 187 1.90 10.00 9.73
CA LEU A 187 1.16 10.47 10.91
C LEU A 187 0.84 9.33 11.91
N GLU A 188 0.61 8.13 11.40
CA GLU A 188 0.31 6.93 12.19
C GLU A 188 1.58 6.18 12.68
N ASP A 189 2.77 6.70 12.40
CA ASP A 189 4.08 6.08 12.71
C ASP A 189 4.25 4.68 12.08
N LYS A 190 3.57 4.47 10.95
CA LYS A 190 3.71 3.25 10.14
C LYS A 190 4.78 3.46 9.08
N THR A 191 5.47 2.39 8.71
CA THR A 191 6.39 2.43 7.56
C THR A 191 5.60 2.74 6.28
N PRO A 192 5.87 3.85 5.58
CA PRO A 192 5.20 4.17 4.34
C PRO A 192 5.51 3.16 3.24
N PHE A 193 4.56 2.94 2.34
CA PHE A 193 4.83 2.19 1.11
C PHE A 193 5.91 2.90 0.28
N LYS A 194 6.77 2.11 -0.36
CA LYS A 194 7.88 2.64 -1.16
C LYS A 194 7.40 3.32 -2.45
N ASN A 195 6.40 2.74 -3.10
CA ASN A 195 5.84 3.25 -4.37
C ASN A 195 4.34 2.93 -4.48
N PRO A 196 3.62 3.54 -5.46
CA PRO A 196 2.20 3.32 -5.69
C PRO A 196 1.82 1.89 -6.01
N ARG A 197 2.67 1.13 -6.71
CA ARG A 197 2.44 -0.28 -7.01
C ARG A 197 2.33 -1.12 -5.74
N ASN A 198 3.32 -0.99 -4.82
CA ASN A 198 3.29 -1.69 -3.53
C ASN A 198 2.10 -1.26 -2.69
N ALA A 199 1.75 0.03 -2.75
CA ALA A 199 0.57 0.56 -2.09
C ALA A 199 -0.72 -0.02 -2.66
N ALA A 200 -0.83 -0.17 -3.99
CA ALA A 200 -1.97 -0.79 -4.66
C ALA A 200 -2.08 -2.27 -4.28
N ALA A 201 -0.99 -3.04 -4.40
CA ALA A 201 -0.95 -4.46 -4.07
C ALA A 201 -1.29 -4.72 -2.60
N GLY A 202 -0.66 -3.99 -1.66
CA GLY A 202 -0.94 -4.09 -0.24
C GLY A 202 -2.35 -3.64 0.13
N SER A 203 -2.94 -2.70 -0.59
CA SER A 203 -4.33 -2.23 -0.38
C SER A 203 -5.36 -3.20 -0.94
N LEU A 204 -5.12 -3.80 -2.11
CA LEU A 204 -6.05 -4.77 -2.69
C LEU A 204 -6.09 -6.09 -1.91
N ARG A 205 -5.01 -6.44 -1.20
CA ARG A 205 -4.90 -7.65 -0.39
C ARG A 205 -5.22 -7.44 1.10
N GLN A 206 -6.05 -6.43 1.44
CA GLN A 206 -6.57 -6.23 2.79
C GLN A 206 -7.68 -7.25 3.11
N LYS A 207 -7.70 -7.74 4.35
CA LYS A 207 -8.76 -8.66 4.82
C LYS A 207 -10.11 -7.97 5.00
N ASP A 208 -10.07 -6.68 5.32
CA ASP A 208 -11.25 -5.82 5.46
C ASP A 208 -11.36 -4.93 4.22
N SER A 209 -12.37 -5.17 3.40
CA SER A 209 -12.63 -4.41 2.18
C SER A 209 -12.91 -2.92 2.42
N LYS A 210 -13.32 -2.52 3.64
CA LYS A 210 -13.48 -1.11 4.01
C LYS A 210 -12.16 -0.35 3.95
N ILE A 211 -11.05 -1.00 4.34
CA ILE A 211 -9.71 -0.41 4.22
C ILE A 211 -9.38 -0.18 2.75
N THR A 212 -9.68 -1.15 1.88
CA THR A 212 -9.48 -1.02 0.42
C THR A 212 -10.30 0.14 -0.15
N ALA A 213 -11.55 0.30 0.29
CA ALA A 213 -12.44 1.39 -0.15
C ALA A 213 -11.86 2.79 0.12
N GLU A 214 -11.11 2.96 1.21
CA GLU A 214 -10.50 4.23 1.61
C GLU A 214 -9.20 4.55 0.84
N ARG A 215 -8.63 3.57 0.13
CA ARG A 215 -7.32 3.68 -0.55
C ARG A 215 -7.36 4.40 -1.89
N GLY A 216 -8.56 4.58 -2.49
CA GLY A 216 -8.73 5.30 -3.75
C GLY A 216 -8.06 4.59 -4.93
N LEU A 217 -8.11 3.26 -4.98
CA LEU A 217 -7.61 2.45 -6.10
C LEU A 217 -8.42 2.71 -7.37
N SER A 218 -7.77 2.52 -8.52
CA SER A 218 -8.37 2.56 -9.85
C SER A 218 -7.87 1.39 -10.70
N ILE A 219 -8.39 1.21 -11.92
CA ILE A 219 -8.04 0.12 -12.82
C ILE A 219 -7.94 0.61 -14.26
N PHE A 220 -7.03 0.00 -15.04
CA PHE A 220 -7.11 0.00 -16.50
C PHE A 220 -7.27 -1.42 -17.00
N VAL A 221 -8.30 -1.67 -17.80
CA VAL A 221 -8.52 -2.97 -18.46
C VAL A 221 -7.79 -2.99 -19.79
N PHE A 222 -6.93 -4.00 -19.98
CA PHE A 222 -6.02 -4.09 -21.12
C PHE A 222 -6.21 -5.36 -21.97
N ASN A 223 -7.07 -6.27 -21.57
CA ASN A 223 -7.34 -7.51 -22.35
C ASN A 223 -8.73 -8.08 -22.12
N LEU A 224 -9.38 -8.48 -23.22
CA LEU A 224 -10.54 -9.35 -23.21
C LEU A 224 -10.04 -10.79 -23.22
N GLN A 225 -10.34 -11.54 -22.18
CA GLN A 225 -9.85 -12.90 -22.03
C GLN A 225 -10.81 -13.93 -22.58
N GLN A 226 -12.09 -13.79 -22.23
CA GLN A 226 -13.19 -14.63 -22.74
C GLN A 226 -14.45 -13.78 -22.93
N CYS A 227 -15.23 -14.10 -23.92
CA CYS A 227 -16.52 -13.47 -24.23
C CYS A 227 -17.42 -14.44 -24.94
N GLU A 228 -18.51 -14.87 -24.32
CA GLU A 228 -19.49 -15.78 -24.97
C GLU A 228 -20.40 -15.00 -25.92
N GLY A 229 -20.73 -15.62 -27.05
CA GLY A 229 -21.66 -15.06 -28.02
C GLY A 229 -21.12 -13.94 -28.91
N ARG A 230 -19.85 -13.50 -28.72
CA ARG A 230 -19.21 -12.49 -29.58
C ARG A 230 -17.82 -12.95 -30.02
N THR A 231 -17.47 -12.60 -31.26
CA THR A 231 -16.13 -12.85 -31.81
C THR A 231 -15.54 -11.55 -32.32
N PHE A 232 -14.23 -11.39 -32.13
CA PHE A 232 -13.46 -10.22 -32.53
C PHE A 232 -12.32 -10.63 -33.45
N LYS A 233 -11.96 -9.78 -34.38
CA LYS A 233 -10.86 -10.00 -35.31
C LYS A 233 -9.57 -9.39 -34.80
N THR A 234 -9.66 -8.26 -34.14
CA THR A 234 -8.51 -7.48 -33.70
C THR A 234 -8.54 -7.15 -32.21
N HIS A 235 -7.39 -6.94 -31.64
CA HIS A 235 -7.26 -6.49 -30.26
C HIS A 235 -7.87 -5.11 -30.04
N ARG A 236 -7.70 -4.22 -31.03
CA ARG A 236 -8.33 -2.90 -31.00
C ARG A 236 -9.84 -2.99 -30.85
N GLU A 237 -10.50 -3.87 -31.61
CA GLU A 237 -11.96 -4.11 -31.46
C GLU A 237 -12.31 -4.60 -30.05
N THR A 238 -11.47 -5.43 -29.42
CA THR A 238 -11.73 -5.89 -28.04
C THR A 238 -11.64 -4.76 -27.04
N LEU A 239 -10.66 -3.84 -27.17
CA LEU A 239 -10.52 -2.68 -26.29
C LEU A 239 -11.66 -1.67 -26.49
N ASP A 240 -12.06 -1.41 -27.74
CA ASP A 240 -13.21 -0.55 -28.04
C ASP A 240 -14.52 -1.14 -27.44
N TYR A 241 -14.69 -2.45 -27.51
CA TYR A 241 -15.82 -3.14 -26.89
C TYR A 241 -15.79 -3.03 -25.36
N ILE A 242 -14.67 -3.33 -24.70
CA ILE A 242 -14.47 -3.18 -23.25
C ILE A 242 -14.82 -1.75 -22.82
N LYS A 243 -14.33 -0.75 -23.57
CA LYS A 243 -14.63 0.67 -23.30
C LYS A 243 -16.13 0.97 -23.45
N SER A 244 -16.83 0.36 -24.42
CA SER A 244 -18.27 0.54 -24.61
C SER A 244 -19.10 -0.05 -23.46
N LEU A 245 -18.55 -1.03 -22.72
CA LEU A 245 -19.16 -1.59 -21.51
C LEU A 245 -18.91 -0.74 -20.25
N GLY A 246 -18.18 0.39 -20.36
CA GLY A 246 -17.94 1.31 -19.25
C GLY A 246 -16.64 1.08 -18.50
N PHE A 247 -15.77 0.17 -18.93
CA PHE A 247 -14.46 -0.02 -18.30
C PHE A 247 -13.47 1.09 -18.70
N PRO A 248 -12.63 1.56 -17.79
CA PRO A 248 -11.45 2.32 -18.15
C PRO A 248 -10.47 1.44 -18.93
N VAL A 249 -10.05 1.89 -20.10
CA VAL A 249 -8.97 1.28 -20.89
C VAL A 249 -7.78 2.23 -20.93
N SER A 250 -6.60 1.73 -21.33
CA SER A 250 -5.43 2.59 -21.52
C SER A 250 -5.81 3.83 -22.33
N PRO A 251 -5.39 5.03 -21.93
CA PRO A 251 -5.69 6.26 -22.69
C PRO A 251 -5.07 6.28 -24.10
N ARG A 252 -4.03 5.47 -24.31
CA ARG A 252 -3.36 5.28 -25.59
C ARG A 252 -3.37 3.81 -25.95
N TYR A 253 -3.92 3.46 -27.14
CA TYR A 253 -3.96 2.12 -27.74
C TYR A 253 -4.10 2.24 -29.27
N SER A 254 -3.19 3.00 -29.88
CA SER A 254 -3.15 3.23 -31.32
C SER A 254 -2.62 2.03 -32.08
N VAL A 255 -3.09 1.84 -33.32
CA VAL A 255 -2.66 0.77 -34.23
C VAL A 255 -1.60 1.31 -35.18
N PHE A 256 -0.55 0.52 -35.39
CA PHE A 256 0.59 0.86 -36.27
C PHE A 256 0.87 -0.30 -37.24
N GLU A 257 1.08 0.02 -38.51
CA GLU A 257 1.33 -0.95 -39.58
C GLU A 257 2.77 -1.49 -39.61
N ASN A 258 3.67 -0.84 -38.88
CA ASN A 258 5.07 -1.22 -38.84
C ASN A 258 5.69 -0.95 -37.44
N ILE A 259 6.82 -1.59 -37.20
CA ILE A 259 7.50 -1.53 -35.90
C ILE A 259 8.12 -0.15 -35.62
N GLU A 260 8.58 0.58 -36.65
CA GLU A 260 9.23 1.88 -36.47
C GLU A 260 8.24 2.95 -35.99
N ASP A 261 7.02 2.94 -36.48
CA ASP A 261 5.97 3.86 -36.01
C ASP A 261 5.47 3.44 -34.61
N ALA A 262 5.45 2.16 -34.30
CA ALA A 262 5.20 1.67 -32.93
C ALA A 262 6.31 2.11 -31.94
N ILE A 263 7.58 2.13 -32.35
CA ILE A 263 8.71 2.64 -31.57
C ILE A 263 8.55 4.13 -31.28
N LYS A 264 8.16 4.94 -32.27
CA LYS A 264 7.89 6.38 -32.04
C LYS A 264 6.80 6.62 -31.00
N GLU A 265 5.75 5.79 -31.01
CA GLU A 265 4.69 5.88 -29.98
C GLU A 265 5.21 5.48 -28.59
N ILE A 266 6.09 4.49 -28.52
CA ILE A 266 6.76 4.11 -27.25
C ILE A 266 7.59 5.29 -26.72
N GLU A 267 8.36 5.97 -27.60
CA GLU A 267 9.11 7.17 -27.21
C GLU A 267 8.17 8.25 -26.68
N ALA A 268 7.05 8.52 -27.39
CA ALA A 268 6.07 9.53 -26.99
C ALA A 268 5.36 9.18 -25.66
N ILE A 269 5.12 7.88 -25.38
CA ILE A 269 4.60 7.43 -24.07
C ILE A 269 5.66 7.66 -22.98
N GLY A 270 6.94 7.39 -23.28
CA GLY A 270 8.05 7.60 -22.36
C GLY A 270 8.25 9.08 -22.00
N GLU A 271 8.14 9.98 -22.98
CA GLU A 271 8.20 11.43 -22.74
C GLU A 271 7.03 11.94 -21.88
N ALA A 272 5.84 11.38 -22.08
CA ALA A 272 4.63 11.77 -21.37
C ALA A 272 4.56 11.19 -19.93
N ARG A 273 5.37 10.19 -19.57
CA ARG A 273 5.20 9.41 -18.32
C ARG A 273 5.18 10.27 -17.05
N GLY A 274 6.02 11.33 -17.01
CA GLY A 274 6.08 12.24 -15.87
C GLY A 274 4.86 13.16 -15.70
N THR A 275 3.95 13.19 -16.66
CA THR A 275 2.71 14.00 -16.63
C THR A 275 1.47 13.16 -16.31
N LEU A 276 1.63 11.85 -16.19
CA LEU A 276 0.54 10.93 -15.86
C LEU A 276 0.23 10.96 -14.36
N GLU A 277 -1.03 10.73 -14.01
CA GLU A 277 -1.47 10.58 -12.62
C GLU A 277 -1.25 9.14 -12.07
N PHE A 278 -0.50 8.32 -12.81
CA PHE A 278 -0.19 6.93 -12.48
C PHE A 278 1.17 6.54 -13.04
N ASP A 279 1.80 5.54 -12.44
CA ASP A 279 3.10 5.06 -12.89
C ASP A 279 2.98 4.09 -14.08
N ILE A 280 3.97 4.15 -14.95
CA ILE A 280 4.20 3.19 -16.02
C ILE A 280 5.66 2.77 -15.99
N ASP A 281 5.94 1.48 -16.08
CA ASP A 281 7.29 0.93 -16.12
C ASP A 281 7.76 0.62 -17.56
N GLY A 282 6.91 0.89 -18.55
CA GLY A 282 7.19 0.59 -19.93
C GLY A 282 6.03 0.88 -20.87
N ALA A 283 6.11 0.27 -22.04
CA ALA A 283 5.03 0.18 -23.01
C ALA A 283 4.91 -1.26 -23.52
N VAL A 284 3.71 -1.68 -23.91
CA VAL A 284 3.46 -3.04 -24.42
C VAL A 284 3.09 -2.94 -25.89
N ILE A 285 3.82 -3.69 -26.72
CA ILE A 285 3.47 -3.92 -28.14
C ILE A 285 2.76 -5.26 -28.23
N LYS A 286 1.60 -5.27 -28.87
CA LYS A 286 0.79 -6.48 -29.11
C LYS A 286 0.45 -6.59 -30.60
N VAL A 287 0.59 -7.79 -31.19
CA VAL A 287 0.06 -8.06 -32.53
C VAL A 287 -1.45 -7.85 -32.52
N ASN A 288 -1.97 -7.02 -33.43
CA ASN A 288 -3.38 -6.63 -33.45
C ASN A 288 -4.32 -7.74 -33.86
N ASP A 289 -3.95 -8.56 -34.86
CA ASP A 289 -4.76 -9.67 -35.38
C ASP A 289 -4.83 -10.85 -34.39
N LEU A 290 -6.03 -11.17 -33.92
CA LEU A 290 -6.24 -12.27 -32.95
C LEU A 290 -6.05 -13.67 -33.56
N ALA A 291 -6.22 -13.87 -34.89
CA ALA A 291 -5.91 -15.11 -35.54
C ALA A 291 -4.39 -15.32 -35.63
N ALA A 292 -3.64 -14.27 -35.94
CA ALA A 292 -2.19 -14.30 -35.93
C ALA A 292 -1.63 -14.63 -34.54
N ARG A 293 -2.24 -14.13 -33.46
CA ARG A 293 -1.83 -14.48 -32.07
C ARG A 293 -1.94 -15.98 -31.81
N ARG A 294 -3.00 -16.63 -32.28
CA ARG A 294 -3.16 -18.09 -32.15
C ARG A 294 -2.07 -18.87 -32.91
N THR A 295 -1.66 -18.37 -34.07
CA THR A 295 -0.56 -18.97 -34.86
C THR A 295 0.79 -18.84 -34.16
N LEU A 296 1.07 -17.67 -33.58
CA LEU A 296 2.32 -17.40 -32.82
C LEU A 296 2.39 -18.19 -31.51
N GLY A 297 1.26 -18.37 -30.87
CA GLY A 297 1.15 -19.11 -29.62
C GLY A 297 1.90 -18.45 -28.45
N SER A 298 2.20 -19.27 -27.44
CA SER A 298 2.88 -18.86 -26.21
C SER A 298 4.00 -19.84 -25.86
N THR A 299 4.94 -19.37 -25.06
CA THR A 299 5.91 -20.20 -24.32
C THR A 299 5.30 -20.62 -22.97
N ASN A 300 6.04 -21.31 -22.15
CA ASN A 300 5.60 -21.65 -20.79
C ASN A 300 5.34 -20.42 -19.91
N LYS A 301 5.97 -19.28 -20.21
CA LYS A 301 5.96 -18.08 -19.35
C LYS A 301 5.28 -16.87 -20.00
N PHE A 302 5.43 -16.65 -21.29
CA PHE A 302 4.95 -15.47 -21.99
C PHE A 302 4.45 -15.76 -23.42
N PRO A 303 3.53 -14.92 -23.94
CA PRO A 303 3.05 -15.00 -25.32
C PRO A 303 4.13 -14.57 -26.32
N ARG A 304 4.12 -15.15 -27.51
CA ARG A 304 5.02 -14.77 -28.62
C ARG A 304 4.50 -13.61 -29.44
N TRP A 305 3.26 -13.18 -29.20
CA TRP A 305 2.57 -12.12 -29.93
C TRP A 305 2.58 -10.77 -29.18
N ALA A 306 3.23 -10.69 -28.02
CA ALA A 306 3.37 -9.46 -27.26
C ALA A 306 4.77 -9.35 -26.65
N ILE A 307 5.24 -8.10 -26.49
CA ILE A 307 6.51 -7.78 -25.85
C ILE A 307 6.36 -6.48 -25.06
N ALA A 308 7.00 -6.39 -23.90
CA ALA A 308 7.03 -5.20 -23.06
C ALA A 308 8.37 -4.48 -23.21
N PHE A 309 8.34 -3.25 -23.69
CA PHE A 309 9.52 -2.38 -23.66
C PHE A 309 9.61 -1.71 -22.29
N LYS A 310 10.74 -1.87 -21.64
CA LYS A 310 11.04 -1.27 -20.33
C LYS A 310 11.85 0.00 -20.49
N TYR A 311 11.36 1.10 -19.92
CA TYR A 311 12.12 2.35 -19.91
C TYR A 311 13.30 2.24 -18.94
N PRO A 312 14.50 2.71 -19.32
CA PRO A 312 15.58 2.83 -18.37
C PRO A 312 15.24 3.87 -17.31
N PRO A 313 15.71 3.68 -16.05
CA PRO A 313 15.58 4.69 -15.02
C PRO A 313 16.26 6.00 -15.49
N GLU A 314 15.53 7.10 -15.37
CA GLU A 314 16.12 8.40 -15.69
C GLU A 314 17.03 8.83 -14.52
N VAL A 315 18.31 9.06 -14.81
CA VAL A 315 19.29 9.58 -13.88
C VAL A 315 19.82 10.90 -14.39
N LYS A 316 19.78 11.93 -13.55
CA LYS A 316 20.36 13.26 -13.83
C LYS A 316 21.41 13.62 -12.80
N GLU A 317 22.33 14.46 -13.20
CA GLU A 317 23.34 15.01 -12.32
C GLU A 317 23.01 16.42 -11.89
N SER A 318 23.32 16.77 -10.64
CA SER A 318 23.17 18.13 -10.11
C SER A 318 24.14 18.40 -8.98
N VAL A 319 24.38 19.69 -8.69
CA VAL A 319 25.33 20.12 -7.64
C VAL A 319 24.59 20.36 -6.34
N VAL A 320 25.04 19.70 -5.27
CA VAL A 320 24.51 19.90 -3.92
C VAL A 320 24.81 21.31 -3.43
N ARG A 321 23.79 22.08 -3.14
CA ARG A 321 23.90 23.45 -2.59
C ARG A 321 23.81 23.46 -1.07
N ASN A 322 23.01 22.57 -0.51
CA ASN A 322 22.83 22.42 0.94
C ASN A 322 22.38 21.00 1.28
N ILE A 323 22.55 20.61 2.54
CA ILE A 323 21.93 19.41 3.12
C ILE A 323 21.14 19.87 4.34
N GLU A 324 19.83 19.81 4.24
CA GLU A 324 18.92 20.19 5.31
C GLU A 324 18.57 18.96 6.15
N VAL A 325 18.55 19.15 7.47
CA VAL A 325 18.14 18.09 8.40
C VAL A 325 16.87 18.53 9.10
N THR A 326 15.80 17.79 8.87
CA THR A 326 14.49 18.03 9.50
C THR A 326 14.25 17.05 10.64
N VAL A 327 13.37 17.44 11.59
CA VAL A 327 12.99 16.60 12.74
C VAL A 327 11.54 16.17 12.57
N GLY A 328 11.32 14.86 12.54
CA GLY A 328 10.00 14.27 12.48
C GLY A 328 9.27 14.27 13.84
N ARG A 329 8.01 13.82 13.84
CA ARG A 329 7.14 13.74 15.04
C ARG A 329 7.77 12.92 16.17
N THR A 330 8.38 11.82 15.84
CA THR A 330 9.05 10.92 16.79
C THR A 330 10.49 11.33 17.11
N GLY A 331 10.91 12.53 16.69
CA GLY A 331 12.25 13.06 16.90
C GLY A 331 13.29 12.60 15.88
N VAL A 332 12.95 11.77 14.90
CA VAL A 332 13.89 11.28 13.87
C VAL A 332 14.43 12.44 13.05
N LEU A 333 15.76 12.48 12.89
CA LEU A 333 16.44 13.43 12.03
C LEU A 333 16.54 12.89 10.62
N THR A 334 15.91 13.56 9.66
CA THR A 334 15.86 13.14 8.24
C THR A 334 16.66 14.13 7.39
N PRO A 335 17.80 13.72 6.79
CA PRO A 335 18.59 14.55 5.90
C PRO A 335 18.02 14.58 4.48
N THR A 336 18.03 15.76 3.85
CA THR A 336 17.57 16.02 2.49
C THR A 336 18.60 16.86 1.76
N ALA A 337 19.07 16.36 0.61
CA ALA A 337 19.94 17.15 -0.28
C ALA A 337 19.10 18.21 -1.02
N VAL A 338 19.59 19.44 -1.02
CA VAL A 338 19.09 20.57 -1.79
C VAL A 338 20.12 20.86 -2.88
N PHE A 339 19.72 20.87 -4.15
CA PHE A 339 20.60 20.98 -5.30
C PHE A 339 20.00 21.86 -6.40
N ASP A 340 20.81 22.19 -7.41
CA ASP A 340 20.34 22.99 -8.53
C ASP A 340 19.17 22.26 -9.20
N PRO A 341 18.06 22.98 -9.54
CA PRO A 341 16.89 22.34 -10.13
C PRO A 341 17.23 21.56 -11.39
N ILE A 342 16.77 20.33 -11.47
CA ILE A 342 16.88 19.47 -12.66
C ILE A 342 15.48 19.05 -13.10
N PHE A 343 15.31 18.84 -14.41
CA PHE A 343 14.09 18.23 -14.93
C PHE A 343 14.26 16.73 -14.99
N LEU A 344 13.45 16.01 -14.22
CA LEU A 344 13.60 14.55 -14.01
C LEU A 344 12.20 13.91 -14.02
N ALA A 345 12.00 12.95 -14.91
CA ALA A 345 10.73 12.25 -15.09
C ALA A 345 9.53 13.22 -15.07
N GLY A 346 9.54 14.21 -16.00
CA GLY A 346 8.44 15.14 -16.24
C GLY A 346 8.25 16.28 -15.22
N THR A 347 9.04 16.34 -14.14
CA THR A 347 8.92 17.39 -13.13
C THR A 347 10.25 18.06 -12.80
N SER A 348 10.19 19.31 -12.29
CA SER A 348 11.37 20.00 -11.77
C SER A 348 11.63 19.52 -10.33
N VAL A 349 12.83 19.02 -10.09
CA VAL A 349 13.28 18.47 -8.80
C VAL A 349 14.50 19.27 -8.34
N SER A 350 14.49 19.72 -7.09
CA SER A 350 15.60 20.42 -6.42
C SER A 350 15.93 19.86 -5.05
N ARG A 351 15.24 18.81 -4.62
CA ARG A 351 15.39 18.18 -3.31
C ARG A 351 15.29 16.67 -3.46
N ALA A 352 16.17 15.94 -2.76
CA ALA A 352 16.15 14.47 -2.76
C ALA A 352 16.49 13.93 -1.37
N SER A 353 15.86 12.81 -0.99
CA SER A 353 16.13 12.15 0.27
C SER A 353 17.56 11.60 0.31
N LEU A 354 18.19 11.73 1.48
CA LEU A 354 19.44 11.06 1.86
C LEU A 354 19.19 10.00 2.94
N HIS A 355 17.93 9.73 3.25
CA HIS A 355 17.42 8.72 4.18
C HIS A 355 17.95 8.87 5.62
N ASN A 356 19.23 8.58 5.87
CA ASN A 356 19.86 8.64 7.19
C ASN A 356 21.36 8.91 7.11
N GLY A 357 22.03 8.99 8.26
CA GLY A 357 23.47 9.25 8.34
C GLY A 357 24.34 8.16 7.74
N ASP A 358 23.92 6.89 7.81
CA ASP A 358 24.68 5.76 7.26
C ASP A 358 24.70 5.81 5.72
N ILE A 359 23.58 6.15 5.11
CA ILE A 359 23.51 6.35 3.65
C ILE A 359 24.40 7.51 3.22
N ILE A 360 24.40 8.63 3.95
CA ILE A 360 25.30 9.76 3.69
C ILE A 360 26.76 9.32 3.78
N ALA A 361 27.12 8.55 4.81
CA ALA A 361 28.49 8.04 4.99
C ALA A 361 28.89 7.10 3.87
N ASN A 362 28.01 6.19 3.47
CA ASN A 362 28.25 5.23 2.38
C ASN A 362 28.39 5.94 1.01
N LEU A 363 27.53 6.90 0.71
CA LEU A 363 27.62 7.70 -0.51
C LEU A 363 28.81 8.66 -0.48
N GLY A 364 29.21 9.07 0.72
CA GLY A 364 30.24 10.06 0.95
C GLY A 364 29.90 11.45 0.42
N VAL A 365 28.60 11.80 0.34
CA VAL A 365 28.11 13.04 -0.26
C VAL A 365 28.41 14.24 0.64
N GLY A 366 28.90 15.33 0.02
CA GLY A 366 29.17 16.62 0.65
C GLY A 366 28.54 17.79 -0.12
N ILE A 367 28.51 18.95 0.54
CA ILE A 367 28.05 20.19 -0.10
C ILE A 367 29.05 20.59 -1.21
N GLY A 368 28.54 20.92 -2.37
CA GLY A 368 29.31 21.26 -3.57
C GLY A 368 29.64 20.06 -4.49
N ASP A 369 29.40 18.83 -4.03
CA ASP A 369 29.60 17.64 -4.87
C ASP A 369 28.52 17.56 -5.96
N THR A 370 28.86 16.98 -7.10
CA THR A 370 27.90 16.62 -8.13
C THR A 370 27.34 15.24 -7.82
N ILE A 371 26.04 15.16 -7.65
CA ILE A 371 25.33 13.93 -7.29
C ILE A 371 24.51 13.40 -8.45
N LYS A 372 24.29 12.09 -8.47
CA LYS A 372 23.34 11.41 -9.32
C LYS A 372 22.01 11.30 -8.61
N VAL A 373 20.96 11.78 -9.24
CA VAL A 373 19.60 11.78 -8.70
C VAL A 373 18.71 10.99 -9.64
N ARG A 374 17.91 10.12 -9.07
CA ARG A 374 16.79 9.43 -9.73
C ARG A 374 15.52 9.61 -8.92
N LYS A 375 14.39 9.20 -9.46
CA LYS A 375 13.17 9.01 -8.68
C LYS A 375 12.99 7.52 -8.39
N ALA A 376 12.93 7.14 -7.13
CA ALA A 376 12.54 5.81 -6.70
C ALA A 376 11.06 5.60 -7.05
N GLY A 377 10.75 4.51 -7.79
CA GLY A 377 9.41 4.26 -8.30
C GLY A 377 8.85 5.41 -9.14
N ASP A 378 9.70 6.13 -9.88
CA ASP A 378 9.38 7.31 -10.70
C ASP A 378 8.77 8.51 -9.96
N ILE A 379 8.67 8.47 -8.64
CA ILE A 379 8.00 9.50 -7.82
C ILE A 379 8.94 10.21 -6.86
N ILE A 380 9.66 9.47 -6.01
CA ILE A 380 10.40 10.02 -4.88
C ILE A 380 11.85 10.29 -5.27
N PRO A 381 12.30 11.56 -5.33
CA PRO A 381 13.69 11.85 -5.62
C PRO A 381 14.62 11.31 -4.54
N GLU A 382 15.66 10.59 -4.93
CA GLU A 382 16.73 10.08 -4.07
C GLU A 382 18.10 10.28 -4.70
N VAL A 383 19.11 10.39 -3.84
CA VAL A 383 20.52 10.46 -4.27
C VAL A 383 21.08 9.05 -4.29
N ILE A 384 21.57 8.63 -5.47
CA ILE A 384 22.10 7.27 -5.68
C ILE A 384 23.62 7.21 -5.76
N GLY A 385 24.31 8.34 -5.81
CA GLY A 385 25.75 8.39 -5.88
C GLY A 385 26.33 9.78 -6.05
N VAL A 386 27.64 9.88 -5.95
CA VAL A 386 28.44 11.07 -6.23
C VAL A 386 29.18 10.84 -7.54
N SER A 387 28.95 11.67 -8.57
CA SER A 387 29.65 11.56 -9.85
C SER A 387 30.94 12.40 -9.90
N ALA A 388 30.97 13.52 -9.20
CA ALA A 388 32.20 14.34 -9.07
C ALA A 388 32.24 15.01 -7.70
N ARG A 389 33.43 15.01 -7.09
CA ARG A 389 33.68 15.71 -5.82
C ARG A 389 34.25 17.09 -6.06
N LEU A 390 33.73 18.07 -5.34
CA LEU A 390 34.34 19.39 -5.30
C LEU A 390 35.70 19.27 -4.57
N PRO A 391 36.82 19.80 -5.09
CA PRO A 391 38.09 19.82 -4.39
C PRO A 391 37.96 20.42 -2.97
N GLY A 392 38.28 19.63 -1.93
CA GLY A 392 38.14 20.01 -0.54
C GLY A 392 36.77 19.73 0.09
N SER A 393 35.78 19.25 -0.66
CA SER A 393 34.52 18.77 -0.11
C SER A 393 34.76 17.61 0.85
N LYS A 394 34.01 17.61 1.96
CA LYS A 394 33.97 16.51 2.95
C LYS A 394 32.59 15.92 2.99
N PRO A 395 32.47 14.61 3.25
CA PRO A 395 31.18 14.00 3.52
C PRO A 395 30.43 14.77 4.60
N PHE A 396 29.13 15.01 4.36
CA PHE A 396 28.29 15.70 5.34
C PHE A 396 28.19 14.88 6.62
N ALA A 397 28.41 15.52 7.75
CA ALA A 397 28.24 14.90 9.06
C ALA A 397 26.87 15.28 9.63
N MET A 398 26.13 14.28 10.09
CA MET A 398 24.85 14.53 10.78
C MET A 398 25.11 15.39 12.05
N PRO A 399 24.19 16.29 12.38
CA PRO A 399 24.35 17.15 13.57
C PRO A 399 24.32 16.30 14.86
N THR A 400 25.11 16.70 15.84
CA THR A 400 25.12 16.10 17.18
C THR A 400 24.08 16.71 18.12
N THR A 401 23.45 17.80 17.66
CA THR A 401 22.35 18.48 18.35
C THR A 401 21.16 18.66 17.44
N CYS A 402 19.98 18.68 18.01
CA CYS A 402 18.74 18.88 17.28
C CYS A 402 18.70 20.25 16.60
N PRO A 403 18.47 20.34 15.29
CA PRO A 403 18.42 21.62 14.58
C PRO A 403 17.24 22.51 15.02
N SER A 404 16.22 21.95 15.66
CA SER A 404 15.04 22.70 16.10
C SER A 404 15.17 23.23 17.54
N CYS A 405 15.68 22.42 18.47
CA CYS A 405 15.69 22.78 19.89
C CYS A 405 17.10 22.83 20.54
N GLY A 406 18.17 22.47 19.83
CA GLY A 406 19.53 22.45 20.32
C GLY A 406 19.88 21.32 21.30
N ALA A 407 18.93 20.49 21.70
CA ALA A 407 19.18 19.35 22.58
C ALA A 407 20.07 18.28 21.91
N PRO A 408 20.88 17.52 22.67
CA PRO A 408 21.63 16.40 22.11
C PRO A 408 20.74 15.39 21.36
N VAL A 409 21.25 14.83 20.27
CA VAL A 409 20.58 13.74 19.55
C VAL A 409 21.28 12.42 19.85
N VAL A 410 20.52 11.34 19.87
CA VAL A 410 20.99 10.00 20.24
C VAL A 410 20.56 8.94 19.23
N HIS A 411 21.32 7.85 19.15
CA HIS A 411 20.82 6.60 18.58
C HIS A 411 20.09 5.81 19.67
N LEU A 412 18.85 5.41 19.41
CA LEU A 412 18.19 4.45 20.28
C LEU A 412 18.71 3.04 19.97
N GLN A 413 18.60 2.12 20.94
CA GLN A 413 19.01 0.74 20.77
C GLN A 413 18.29 0.13 19.56
N ASP A 414 19.04 -0.55 18.69
CA ASP A 414 18.57 -1.18 17.45
C ASP A 414 18.03 -0.26 16.34
N GLU A 415 18.28 1.07 16.42
CA GLU A 415 17.90 2.01 15.36
C GLU A 415 19.12 2.68 14.70
N THR A 416 19.08 2.74 13.35
CA THR A 416 20.09 3.49 12.57
C THR A 416 19.81 5.00 12.53
N ALA A 417 18.61 5.42 12.92
CA ALA A 417 18.21 6.83 12.87
C ALA A 417 18.65 7.60 14.11
N LEU A 418 19.22 8.82 13.91
CA LEU A 418 19.43 9.79 15.00
C LEU A 418 18.11 10.41 15.43
N ARG A 419 17.94 10.62 16.74
CA ARG A 419 16.71 11.20 17.31
C ARG A 419 16.98 12.32 18.30
N CYS A 420 16.13 13.34 18.24
CA CYS A 420 15.94 14.29 19.31
C CYS A 420 15.00 13.68 20.37
N VAL A 421 15.48 13.55 21.59
CA VAL A 421 14.69 12.98 22.71
C VAL A 421 14.06 14.07 23.61
N ASN A 422 14.24 15.35 23.26
CA ASN A 422 13.64 16.44 24.02
C ASN A 422 12.11 16.49 23.80
N PRO A 423 11.28 16.26 24.83
CA PRO A 423 9.82 16.29 24.70
C PRO A 423 9.26 17.69 24.36
N GLU A 424 10.02 18.75 24.68
CA GLU A 424 9.64 20.14 24.41
C GLU A 424 10.20 20.65 23.06
N CYS A 425 10.63 19.74 22.18
CA CYS A 425 11.15 20.14 20.88
C CYS A 425 10.05 20.77 20.01
N PRO A 426 10.19 22.03 19.54
CA PRO A 426 9.16 22.71 18.75
C PRO A 426 8.73 21.94 17.48
N ALA A 427 9.69 21.29 16.80
CA ALA A 427 9.39 20.48 15.64
C ALA A 427 8.52 19.25 15.97
N GLN A 428 8.75 18.62 17.12
CA GLN A 428 7.93 17.51 17.60
C GLN A 428 6.55 18.02 18.06
N SER A 429 6.49 19.14 18.77
CA SER A 429 5.23 19.77 19.21
C SER A 429 4.32 20.09 18.02
N LEU A 430 4.87 20.66 16.94
CA LEU A 430 4.11 20.93 15.71
C LEU A 430 3.49 19.65 15.13
N ARG A 431 4.31 18.62 14.97
CA ARG A 431 3.84 17.34 14.39
C ARG A 431 2.84 16.63 15.30
N ASN A 432 3.05 16.69 16.62
CA ASN A 432 2.11 16.15 17.61
C ASN A 432 0.77 16.90 17.57
N LEU A 433 0.79 18.22 17.41
CA LEU A 433 -0.42 19.04 17.29
C LEU A 433 -1.23 18.69 16.03
N ILE A 434 -0.57 18.54 14.89
CA ILE A 434 -1.19 18.13 13.62
C ILE A 434 -1.78 16.72 13.76
N HIS A 435 -1.03 15.79 14.35
CA HIS A 435 -1.50 14.44 14.59
C HIS A 435 -2.73 14.40 15.50
N PHE A 436 -2.69 15.11 16.63
CA PHE A 436 -3.79 15.22 17.57
C PHE A 436 -5.07 15.74 16.91
N ALA A 437 -4.94 16.73 16.03
CA ALA A 437 -6.07 17.32 15.31
C ALA A 437 -6.58 16.46 14.13
N SER A 438 -5.84 15.43 13.74
CA SER A 438 -6.18 14.62 12.55
C SER A 438 -7.54 13.94 12.67
N ARG A 439 -8.12 13.57 11.50
CA ARG A 439 -9.47 12.97 11.40
C ARG A 439 -9.63 11.68 12.21
N ASN A 440 -8.59 10.86 12.28
CA ASN A 440 -8.61 9.58 13.00
C ASN A 440 -8.38 9.76 14.52
N ALA A 441 -7.81 10.91 14.93
CA ALA A 441 -7.62 11.30 16.34
C ALA A 441 -8.78 12.17 16.81
N MET A 442 -8.52 13.39 17.23
CA MET A 442 -9.54 14.27 17.81
C MET A 442 -10.39 15.00 16.77
N ALA A 443 -10.12 14.81 15.47
CA ALA A 443 -10.91 15.31 14.33
C ALA A 443 -11.24 16.82 14.42
N ILE A 444 -10.23 17.66 14.67
CA ILE A 444 -10.39 19.12 14.81
C ILE A 444 -10.28 19.76 13.43
N ASP A 445 -11.42 19.89 12.75
CA ASP A 445 -11.49 20.50 11.44
C ASP A 445 -11.05 21.98 11.47
N GLY A 446 -10.25 22.37 10.47
CA GLY A 446 -9.71 23.72 10.37
C GLY A 446 -8.34 23.91 11.03
N LEU A 447 -7.83 22.92 11.76
CA LEU A 447 -6.48 22.92 12.33
C LEU A 447 -5.52 22.13 11.43
N GLY A 448 -5.22 22.69 10.26
CA GLY A 448 -4.19 22.16 9.35
C GLY A 448 -2.80 22.68 9.68
N GLU A 449 -1.75 22.19 8.95
CA GLU A 449 -0.35 22.53 9.20
C GLU A 449 -0.09 24.04 9.27
N ALA A 450 -0.64 24.82 8.32
CA ALA A 450 -0.43 26.28 8.29
C ALA A 450 -1.01 27.00 9.51
N VAL A 451 -2.08 26.48 10.12
CA VAL A 451 -2.67 27.04 11.35
C VAL A 451 -1.86 26.60 12.57
N ALA A 452 -1.46 25.34 12.64
CA ALA A 452 -0.65 24.78 13.71
C ALA A 452 0.69 25.52 13.82
N VAL A 453 1.37 25.80 12.70
CA VAL A 453 2.60 26.60 12.65
C VAL A 453 2.37 27.97 13.28
N GLN A 454 1.33 28.70 12.85
CA GLN A 454 1.06 30.03 13.40
C GLN A 454 0.72 30.02 14.90
N LEU A 455 0.00 29.00 15.37
CA LEU A 455 -0.30 28.86 16.80
C LEU A 455 0.95 28.67 17.65
N ILE A 456 1.88 27.86 17.17
CA ILE A 456 3.15 27.61 17.86
C ILE A 456 4.08 28.84 17.77
N ASP A 457 4.24 29.42 16.58
CA ASP A 457 5.14 30.58 16.37
C ASP A 457 4.70 31.80 17.17
N LYS A 458 3.39 31.97 17.37
CA LYS A 458 2.84 33.06 18.20
C LYS A 458 2.83 32.72 19.71
N GLY A 459 3.27 31.52 20.09
CA GLY A 459 3.27 31.05 21.48
C GLY A 459 1.88 30.86 22.08
N LEU A 460 0.85 30.70 21.24
CA LEU A 460 -0.52 30.46 21.67
C LEU A 460 -0.77 29.01 22.09
N VAL A 461 0.00 28.08 21.51
CA VAL A 461 -0.08 26.64 21.79
C VAL A 461 1.32 26.08 21.92
N SER A 462 1.60 25.42 23.02
CA SER A 462 2.84 24.68 23.30
C SER A 462 2.57 23.18 23.40
N THR A 463 1.39 22.82 23.93
CA THR A 463 0.91 21.45 24.09
C THR A 463 -0.49 21.31 23.52
N VAL A 464 -0.95 20.08 23.26
CA VAL A 464 -2.29 19.84 22.74
C VAL A 464 -3.39 20.28 23.73
N ALA A 465 -3.10 20.40 25.02
CA ALA A 465 -4.08 20.91 26.01
C ALA A 465 -4.37 22.40 25.80
N ASP A 466 -3.39 23.19 25.32
CA ASP A 466 -3.58 24.62 25.10
C ASP A 466 -4.66 24.92 24.03
N LEU A 467 -4.97 23.95 23.16
CA LEU A 467 -6.06 24.07 22.18
C LEU A 467 -7.40 24.38 22.84
N TYR A 468 -7.67 23.77 24.00
CA TYR A 468 -8.95 23.84 24.68
C TYR A 468 -9.17 25.12 25.49
N THR A 469 -8.11 25.96 25.58
CA THR A 469 -8.14 27.29 26.22
C THR A 469 -8.04 28.45 25.25
N LEU A 470 -8.01 28.16 23.91
CA LEU A 470 -7.93 29.20 22.88
C LEU A 470 -9.20 30.05 22.85
N THR A 471 -9.01 31.36 22.64
CA THR A 471 -10.09 32.33 22.53
C THR A 471 -10.26 32.86 21.09
N GLU A 472 -11.46 33.40 20.77
CA GLU A 472 -11.70 34.02 19.46
C GLU A 472 -10.70 35.16 19.19
N GLU A 473 -10.39 35.98 20.22
CA GLU A 473 -9.46 37.09 20.10
C GLU A 473 -8.06 36.62 19.68
N GLN A 474 -7.57 35.55 20.30
CA GLN A 474 -6.29 34.94 19.94
C GLN A 474 -6.30 34.42 18.50
N LEU A 475 -7.34 33.70 18.07
CA LEU A 475 -7.45 33.19 16.72
C LEU A 475 -7.56 34.29 15.65
N LEU A 476 -8.16 35.39 15.95
CA LEU A 476 -8.22 36.55 15.04
C LEU A 476 -6.86 37.21 14.81
N THR A 477 -5.84 36.90 15.61
CA THR A 477 -4.46 37.34 15.36
C THR A 477 -3.76 36.52 14.27
N LEU A 478 -4.31 35.35 13.88
CA LEU A 478 -3.73 34.50 12.86
C LEU A 478 -3.98 35.06 11.45
N ASP A 479 -3.01 34.86 10.56
CA ASP A 479 -3.12 35.30 9.18
C ASP A 479 -4.28 34.59 8.47
N LYS A 480 -5.05 35.37 7.70
CA LYS A 480 -6.23 34.90 6.95
C LYS A 480 -7.41 34.40 7.83
N PHE A 481 -7.33 34.51 9.16
CA PHE A 481 -8.46 34.21 10.05
C PHE A 481 -9.43 35.39 10.13
N LYS A 482 -10.72 35.06 10.02
CA LYS A 482 -11.84 35.99 10.24
C LYS A 482 -12.78 35.35 11.25
N LYS A 483 -13.76 36.12 11.76
CA LYS A 483 -14.73 35.64 12.77
C LYS A 483 -15.31 34.26 12.45
N LYS A 484 -15.70 34.01 11.18
CA LYS A 484 -16.29 32.73 10.78
C LYS A 484 -15.29 31.57 10.89
N SER A 485 -14.05 31.74 10.46
CA SER A 485 -13.03 30.68 10.56
C SER A 485 -12.60 30.44 12.01
N ALA A 486 -12.49 31.52 12.84
CA ALA A 486 -12.21 31.40 14.27
C ALA A 486 -13.34 30.63 14.99
N GLN A 487 -14.58 30.98 14.73
CA GLN A 487 -15.73 30.31 15.34
C GLN A 487 -15.84 28.84 14.90
N ASN A 488 -15.58 28.53 13.63
CA ASN A 488 -15.59 27.14 13.13
C ASN A 488 -14.52 26.31 13.84
N LEU A 489 -13.31 26.84 13.99
CA LEU A 489 -12.22 26.12 14.69
C LEU A 489 -12.56 25.91 16.16
N LEU A 490 -13.08 26.94 16.86
CA LEU A 490 -13.50 26.80 18.26
C LEU A 490 -14.63 25.77 18.42
N ASN A 491 -15.58 25.74 17.51
CA ASN A 491 -16.65 24.74 17.53
C ASN A 491 -16.11 23.32 17.28
N ALA A 492 -15.11 23.16 16.41
CA ALA A 492 -14.45 21.87 16.16
C ALA A 492 -13.68 21.40 17.40
N ILE A 493 -12.93 22.31 18.06
CA ILE A 493 -12.23 22.03 19.33
C ILE A 493 -13.23 21.63 20.42
N GLU A 494 -14.31 22.38 20.61
CA GLU A 494 -15.34 22.05 21.61
C GLU A 494 -16.04 20.72 21.29
N GLY A 495 -16.32 20.46 20.01
CA GLY A 495 -16.91 19.18 19.56
C GLY A 495 -15.99 17.98 19.86
N SER A 496 -14.67 18.16 19.73
CA SER A 496 -13.69 17.12 19.94
C SER A 496 -13.64 16.60 21.38
N LYS A 497 -14.06 17.39 22.37
CA LYS A 497 -14.12 16.98 23.79
C LYS A 497 -14.99 15.75 24.03
N ARG A 498 -15.96 15.48 23.14
CA ARG A 498 -16.89 14.35 23.26
C ARG A 498 -16.39 13.08 22.59
N ASN A 499 -15.25 13.13 21.92
CA ASN A 499 -14.68 11.97 21.26
C ASN A 499 -14.42 10.85 22.27
N ASN A 500 -14.51 9.62 21.81
CA ASN A 500 -14.30 8.46 22.64
C ASN A 500 -12.81 8.31 23.04
N LEU A 501 -12.53 7.58 24.12
CA LEU A 501 -11.20 7.42 24.71
C LEU A 501 -10.14 6.93 23.71
N ASP A 502 -10.49 6.05 22.77
CA ASP A 502 -9.57 5.56 21.74
C ASP A 502 -9.03 6.69 20.86
N LYS A 503 -9.86 7.69 20.55
CA LYS A 503 -9.47 8.85 19.76
C LYS A 503 -8.46 9.73 20.51
N LEU A 504 -8.64 9.86 21.81
CA LEU A 504 -7.68 10.56 22.67
C LEU A 504 -6.38 9.78 22.78
N ILE A 505 -6.42 8.46 23.08
CA ILE A 505 -5.22 7.61 23.18
C ILE A 505 -4.42 7.67 21.87
N PHE A 506 -5.08 7.53 20.72
CA PHE A 506 -4.44 7.65 19.42
C PHE A 506 -3.89 9.07 19.20
N GLY A 507 -4.65 10.10 19.55
CA GLY A 507 -4.28 11.50 19.39
C GLY A 507 -3.05 11.91 20.24
N LEU A 508 -2.84 11.29 21.40
CA LEU A 508 -1.64 11.50 22.23
C LEU A 508 -0.35 11.03 21.55
N GLY A 509 -0.45 10.24 20.47
CA GLY A 509 0.69 9.85 19.65
C GLY A 509 1.69 8.96 20.36
N ILE A 510 1.21 8.04 21.21
CA ILE A 510 2.03 7.03 21.88
C ILE A 510 2.70 6.15 20.82
N ARG A 511 4.01 5.98 20.92
CA ARG A 511 4.78 5.20 19.96
C ARG A 511 4.25 3.77 19.85
N ASN A 512 4.23 3.20 18.66
CA ASN A 512 3.72 1.86 18.34
C ASN A 512 2.21 1.67 18.62
N ILE A 513 1.46 2.70 19.02
CA ILE A 513 0.04 2.65 19.29
C ILE A 513 -0.72 3.34 18.17
N GLY A 514 -1.18 2.56 17.19
CA GLY A 514 -2.07 3.03 16.14
C GLY A 514 -3.55 3.05 16.57
N ASP A 515 -4.44 3.44 15.68
CA ASP A 515 -5.89 3.55 15.91
C ASP A 515 -6.52 2.25 16.48
N LYS A 516 -6.14 1.09 15.93
CA LYS A 516 -6.65 -0.22 16.42
C LYS A 516 -6.15 -0.54 17.82
N ALA A 517 -4.87 -0.30 18.08
CA ALA A 517 -4.28 -0.54 19.40
C ALA A 517 -4.89 0.40 20.45
N ALA A 518 -5.09 1.67 20.09
CA ALA A 518 -5.77 2.65 20.94
C ALA A 518 -7.21 2.22 21.28
N ALA A 519 -7.94 1.68 20.29
CA ALA A 519 -9.29 1.14 20.50
C ALA A 519 -9.29 -0.06 21.46
N LEU A 520 -8.34 -0.99 21.30
CA LEU A 520 -8.19 -2.14 22.19
C LEU A 520 -7.87 -1.70 23.63
N LEU A 521 -6.98 -0.73 23.81
CA LEU A 521 -6.67 -0.17 25.14
C LEU A 521 -7.88 0.53 25.75
N GLY A 522 -8.59 1.35 24.98
CA GLY A 522 -9.78 2.05 25.45
C GLY A 522 -10.90 1.09 25.87
N GLU A 523 -11.18 0.08 25.05
CA GLU A 523 -12.18 -0.95 25.34
C GLU A 523 -11.83 -1.79 26.58
N HIS A 524 -10.56 -2.23 26.68
CA HIS A 524 -10.11 -3.12 27.77
C HIS A 524 -10.07 -2.40 29.13
N PHE A 525 -9.44 -1.22 29.19
CA PHE A 525 -9.26 -0.49 30.45
C PHE A 525 -10.41 0.43 30.81
N GLY A 526 -11.25 0.84 29.87
CA GLY A 526 -12.45 1.62 30.08
C GLY A 526 -12.23 3.08 30.47
N SER A 527 -11.05 3.45 30.95
CA SER A 527 -10.71 4.84 31.32
C SER A 527 -9.22 5.13 31.19
N MET A 528 -8.88 6.40 31.02
CA MET A 528 -7.48 6.85 30.99
C MET A 528 -6.76 6.57 32.33
N ASP A 529 -7.46 6.70 33.45
CA ASP A 529 -6.86 6.44 34.79
C ASP A 529 -6.55 4.96 34.99
N ALA A 530 -7.43 4.05 34.54
CA ALA A 530 -7.16 2.61 34.59
C ALA A 530 -5.98 2.23 33.68
N LEU A 531 -5.92 2.82 32.48
CA LEU A 531 -4.80 2.60 31.54
C LEU A 531 -3.46 3.09 32.12
N ARG A 532 -3.44 4.21 32.83
CA ARG A 532 -2.23 4.74 33.49
C ARG A 532 -1.70 3.84 34.60
N GLN A 533 -2.58 3.08 35.24
CA GLN A 533 -2.23 2.17 36.34
C GLN A 533 -1.95 0.74 35.86
N ALA A 534 -2.14 0.47 34.58
CA ALA A 534 -1.99 -0.87 33.98
C ALA A 534 -0.52 -1.28 33.94
N THR A 535 -0.26 -2.60 34.12
CA THR A 535 1.07 -3.20 33.96
C THR A 535 1.28 -3.71 32.55
N ALA A 536 2.55 -4.00 32.18
CA ALA A 536 2.87 -4.58 30.88
C ALA A 536 2.16 -5.93 30.69
N GLU A 537 2.09 -6.76 31.74
CA GLU A 537 1.45 -8.05 31.70
C GLU A 537 -0.04 -7.93 31.37
N GLN A 538 -0.75 -7.00 32.03
CA GLN A 538 -2.18 -6.75 31.79
C GLN A 538 -2.44 -6.28 30.36
N MET A 539 -1.55 -5.44 29.80
CA MET A 539 -1.67 -5.02 28.39
C MET A 539 -1.41 -6.17 27.42
N CYS A 540 -0.48 -7.07 27.73
CA CYS A 540 -0.17 -8.25 26.91
C CYS A 540 -1.25 -9.32 26.94
N GLU A 541 -2.21 -9.29 27.88
CA GLU A 541 -3.40 -10.15 27.87
C GLU A 541 -4.36 -9.81 26.72
N ILE A 542 -4.26 -8.60 26.16
CA ILE A 542 -5.08 -8.15 25.03
C ILE A 542 -4.61 -8.88 23.76
N ASP A 543 -5.51 -9.58 23.06
CA ASP A 543 -5.19 -10.31 21.82
C ASP A 543 -4.63 -9.34 20.75
N GLY A 544 -3.43 -9.59 20.27
CA GLY A 544 -2.72 -8.77 19.31
C GLY A 544 -1.92 -7.59 19.89
N PHE A 545 -1.80 -7.49 21.24
CA PHE A 545 -1.00 -6.46 21.90
C PHE A 545 0.30 -7.05 22.45
N GLY A 546 1.44 -6.66 21.88
CA GLY A 546 2.74 -7.23 22.21
C GLY A 546 3.53 -6.42 23.24
N GLU A 547 4.61 -7.02 23.77
CA GLU A 547 5.48 -6.45 24.81
C GLU A 547 6.07 -5.08 24.41
N VAL A 548 6.47 -4.91 23.12
CA VAL A 548 6.99 -3.64 22.59
C VAL A 548 5.95 -2.52 22.68
N MET A 549 4.67 -2.85 22.44
CA MET A 549 3.57 -1.87 22.52
C MET A 549 3.29 -1.53 23.99
N ALA A 550 3.25 -2.52 24.88
CA ALA A 550 3.07 -2.32 26.31
C ALA A 550 4.16 -1.42 26.90
N GLN A 551 5.41 -1.70 26.55
CA GLN A 551 6.55 -0.89 26.97
C GLN A 551 6.43 0.57 26.49
N SER A 552 6.01 0.79 25.26
CA SER A 552 5.79 2.14 24.71
C SER A 552 4.72 2.93 25.46
N VAL A 553 3.65 2.26 25.92
CA VAL A 553 2.61 2.89 26.75
C VAL A 553 3.15 3.26 28.12
N LEU A 554 3.89 2.37 28.79
CA LEU A 554 4.51 2.63 30.09
C LEU A 554 5.52 3.79 30.02
N GLU A 555 6.37 3.80 29.01
CA GLU A 555 7.32 4.88 28.76
C GLU A 555 6.63 6.23 28.54
N PHE A 556 5.51 6.24 27.81
CA PHE A 556 4.74 7.47 27.62
C PHE A 556 4.22 8.02 28.94
N PHE A 557 3.63 7.21 29.80
CA PHE A 557 3.10 7.66 31.10
C PHE A 557 4.20 8.00 32.11
N ALA A 558 5.39 7.43 31.95
CA ALA A 558 6.54 7.74 32.81
C ALA A 558 7.24 9.06 32.45
N LYS A 559 6.95 9.68 31.30
CA LYS A 559 7.55 10.95 30.88
C LYS A 559 7.11 12.09 31.78
N ASP A 560 8.07 12.96 32.12
CA ASP A 560 7.78 14.22 32.80
C ASP A 560 6.76 15.05 31.99
N GLY A 561 5.80 15.65 32.69
CA GLY A 561 4.74 16.48 32.08
C GLY A 561 3.54 15.72 31.53
N THR A 562 3.60 14.40 31.28
CA THR A 562 2.44 13.62 30.78
C THR A 562 1.27 13.67 31.75
N THR A 563 1.53 13.56 33.05
CA THR A 563 0.50 13.65 34.10
C THR A 563 -0.19 15.02 34.09
N ASP A 564 0.58 16.10 34.00
CA ASP A 564 0.03 17.47 33.92
C ASP A 564 -0.79 17.66 32.65
N LEU A 565 -0.29 17.20 31.49
CA LEU A 565 -1.01 17.24 30.23
C LEU A 565 -2.39 16.58 30.34
N LEU A 566 -2.45 15.36 30.87
CA LEU A 566 -3.71 14.61 31.01
C LEU A 566 -4.66 15.27 32.02
N ASN A 567 -4.15 15.79 33.12
CA ASN A 567 -4.95 16.52 34.11
C ASN A 567 -5.55 17.80 33.51
N ARG A 568 -4.81 18.53 32.69
CA ARG A 568 -5.30 19.72 31.98
C ARG A 568 -6.37 19.35 30.99
N LEU A 569 -6.16 18.33 30.14
CA LEU A 569 -7.17 17.84 29.21
C LEU A 569 -8.47 17.43 29.92
N ALA A 570 -8.36 16.71 31.05
CA ALA A 570 -9.52 16.32 31.85
C ALA A 570 -10.24 17.54 32.46
N HIS A 571 -9.46 18.51 33.00
CA HIS A 571 -10.00 19.76 33.57
C HIS A 571 -10.76 20.58 32.51
N ASP A 572 -10.25 20.62 31.28
CA ASP A 572 -10.85 21.34 30.17
C ASP A 572 -12.03 20.59 29.51
N GLY A 573 -12.41 19.44 30.08
CA GLY A 573 -13.62 18.68 29.73
C GLY A 573 -13.46 17.68 28.59
N VAL A 574 -12.22 17.30 28.25
CA VAL A 574 -11.98 16.21 27.29
C VAL A 574 -12.39 14.88 27.91
N ASN A 575 -13.11 14.07 27.15
CA ASN A 575 -13.59 12.76 27.61
C ASN A 575 -12.42 11.79 27.89
N MET A 576 -12.33 11.32 29.13
CA MET A 576 -11.34 10.36 29.59
C MET A 576 -11.88 8.94 29.76
N GLN A 577 -13.13 8.70 29.29
CA GLN A 577 -13.83 7.44 29.47
C GLN A 577 -14.14 6.79 28.14
N TRP A 578 -14.11 5.47 28.11
CA TRP A 578 -14.61 4.69 26.99
C TRP A 578 -16.15 4.76 26.98
N THR A 579 -16.71 5.29 25.92
CA THR A 579 -18.17 5.43 25.73
C THR A 579 -18.71 4.47 24.67
N GLY A 580 -17.85 3.59 24.11
CA GLY A 580 -18.29 2.53 23.20
C GLY A 580 -19.08 1.46 23.94
N GLU A 581 -19.89 0.70 23.21
CA GLU A 581 -20.56 -0.48 23.77
C GLU A 581 -19.48 -1.47 24.26
N LYS A 582 -19.55 -1.84 25.56
CA LYS A 582 -18.71 -2.93 26.07
C LYS A 582 -19.17 -4.20 25.38
N LYS A 583 -18.26 -4.93 24.77
CA LYS A 583 -18.56 -6.27 24.29
C LYS A 583 -19.00 -7.10 25.47
N GLY A 584 -20.14 -7.78 25.33
CA GLY A 584 -20.56 -8.78 26.29
C GLY A 584 -19.52 -9.91 26.38
N THR A 585 -19.47 -10.58 27.51
CA THR A 585 -18.55 -11.72 27.73
C THR A 585 -19.21 -13.07 27.48
N ALA A 586 -20.49 -13.08 27.11
CA ALA A 586 -21.29 -14.29 26.96
C ALA A 586 -20.69 -15.34 25.99
N LEU A 587 -19.99 -14.91 24.96
CA LEU A 587 -19.34 -15.78 23.98
C LEU A 587 -17.80 -15.71 24.06
N ALA A 588 -17.24 -15.21 25.17
CA ALA A 588 -15.80 -15.06 25.33
C ALA A 588 -15.07 -16.40 25.15
N GLY A 589 -14.00 -16.40 24.36
CA GLY A 589 -13.23 -17.62 24.05
C GLY A 589 -13.88 -18.57 23.03
N MET A 590 -15.11 -18.29 22.57
CA MET A 590 -15.81 -19.12 21.57
C MET A 590 -15.57 -18.58 20.16
N THR A 591 -15.31 -19.50 19.21
CA THR A 591 -15.24 -19.20 17.79
C THR A 591 -16.49 -19.75 17.10
N LEU A 592 -17.28 -18.88 16.46
CA LEU A 592 -18.50 -19.26 15.78
C LEU A 592 -18.38 -18.98 14.26
N VAL A 593 -19.05 -19.81 13.46
CA VAL A 593 -19.11 -19.66 12.00
C VAL A 593 -20.55 -19.55 11.57
N VAL A 594 -20.93 -18.49 10.87
CA VAL A 594 -22.26 -18.30 10.30
C VAL A 594 -22.30 -18.82 8.86
N THR A 595 -23.35 -19.61 8.52
CA THR A 595 -23.53 -20.16 7.17
C THR A 595 -25.01 -20.29 6.81
N GLY A 596 -25.33 -20.16 5.51
CA GLY A 596 -26.72 -20.15 5.05
C GLY A 596 -27.44 -18.83 5.31
N THR A 597 -28.76 -18.80 4.99
CA THR A 597 -29.61 -17.63 5.20
C THR A 597 -30.38 -17.80 6.51
N LEU A 598 -30.17 -16.89 7.44
CA LEU A 598 -30.87 -16.89 8.73
C LEU A 598 -32.27 -16.28 8.58
N PRO A 599 -33.24 -16.68 9.45
CA PRO A 599 -34.61 -16.21 9.34
C PRO A 599 -34.82 -14.70 9.51
N THR A 600 -34.11 -14.05 10.44
CA THR A 600 -34.31 -12.62 10.75
C THR A 600 -33.02 -11.80 10.66
N LEU A 601 -31.85 -12.41 10.80
CA LEU A 601 -30.55 -11.75 10.75
C LEU A 601 -29.91 -11.91 9.39
N SER A 602 -29.36 -10.83 8.85
CA SER A 602 -28.35 -10.96 7.82
C SER A 602 -27.09 -11.61 8.40
N ARG A 603 -26.23 -12.17 7.55
CA ARG A 603 -24.96 -12.76 7.98
C ARG A 603 -24.11 -11.74 8.75
N GLN A 604 -24.07 -10.49 8.29
CA GLN A 604 -23.29 -9.43 8.92
C GLN A 604 -23.84 -9.09 10.33
N GLU A 605 -25.15 -9.04 10.49
CA GLU A 605 -25.79 -8.80 11.79
C GLU A 605 -25.52 -9.96 12.77
N ALA A 606 -25.56 -11.21 12.30
CA ALA A 606 -25.22 -12.37 13.13
C ALA A 606 -23.74 -12.36 13.54
N GLU A 607 -22.81 -12.06 12.63
CA GLU A 607 -21.39 -11.93 12.93
C GLU A 607 -21.11 -10.75 13.88
N ALA A 608 -21.84 -9.63 13.72
CA ALA A 608 -21.78 -8.49 14.64
C ALA A 608 -22.32 -8.88 16.04
N LEU A 609 -23.44 -9.60 16.12
CA LEU A 609 -24.01 -10.06 17.39
C LEU A 609 -23.06 -11.00 18.14
N ILE A 610 -22.38 -11.91 17.43
CA ILE A 610 -21.35 -12.78 18.01
C ILE A 610 -20.20 -11.94 18.59
N THR A 611 -19.72 -10.96 17.81
CA THR A 611 -18.59 -10.10 18.21
C THR A 611 -18.97 -9.17 19.36
N GLN A 612 -20.17 -8.59 19.36
CA GLN A 612 -20.70 -7.77 20.45
C GLN A 612 -20.81 -8.54 21.78
N ASN A 613 -20.98 -9.85 21.72
CA ASN A 613 -21.02 -10.70 22.91
C ASN A 613 -19.66 -11.37 23.24
N GLY A 614 -18.54 -10.87 22.71
CA GLY A 614 -17.20 -11.31 23.03
C GLY A 614 -16.74 -12.57 22.30
N GLY A 615 -17.55 -13.10 21.37
CA GLY A 615 -17.20 -14.24 20.53
C GLY A 615 -16.38 -13.85 19.31
N LYS A 616 -15.71 -14.81 18.70
CA LYS A 616 -14.97 -14.65 17.45
C LYS A 616 -15.79 -15.19 16.29
N ALA A 617 -16.26 -14.32 15.40
CA ALA A 617 -16.86 -14.73 14.14
C ALA A 617 -15.76 -15.15 13.15
N ALA A 618 -15.86 -16.37 12.59
CA ALA A 618 -14.87 -16.89 11.65
C ALA A 618 -15.50 -17.23 10.29
N GLY A 619 -14.78 -16.94 9.22
CA GLY A 619 -15.23 -17.20 7.85
C GLY A 619 -15.22 -18.67 7.43
N SER A 620 -14.50 -19.55 8.15
CA SER A 620 -14.35 -20.97 7.81
C SER A 620 -14.39 -21.89 9.02
N VAL A 621 -14.95 -23.10 8.83
CA VAL A 621 -15.03 -24.12 9.86
C VAL A 621 -13.68 -24.85 10.02
N SER A 622 -13.19 -24.98 11.26
CA SER A 622 -11.96 -25.67 11.61
C SER A 622 -12.12 -26.42 12.96
N LYS A 623 -11.15 -27.22 13.37
CA LYS A 623 -11.14 -27.88 14.68
C LYS A 623 -11.21 -26.91 15.88
N LYS A 624 -10.93 -25.61 15.66
CA LYS A 624 -11.01 -24.55 16.67
C LYS A 624 -12.39 -23.87 16.70
N THR A 625 -13.31 -24.26 15.83
CA THR A 625 -14.68 -23.71 15.80
C THR A 625 -15.50 -24.32 16.93
N SER A 626 -16.08 -23.49 17.78
CA SER A 626 -16.90 -23.92 18.91
C SER A 626 -18.32 -24.27 18.48
N TYR A 627 -18.92 -23.47 17.61
CA TYR A 627 -20.27 -23.67 17.08
C TYR A 627 -20.36 -23.22 15.62
N VAL A 628 -21.31 -23.80 14.88
CA VAL A 628 -21.70 -23.31 13.56
C VAL A 628 -23.16 -22.88 13.63
N VAL A 629 -23.44 -21.61 13.29
CA VAL A 629 -24.81 -21.07 13.19
C VAL A 629 -25.25 -21.26 11.74
N ALA A 630 -26.22 -22.14 11.53
CA ALA A 630 -26.67 -22.56 10.20
C ALA A 630 -28.11 -22.13 9.95
N GLY A 631 -28.33 -21.38 8.86
CA GLY A 631 -29.64 -21.08 8.30
C GLY A 631 -29.99 -21.97 7.12
N GLU A 632 -31.02 -21.58 6.36
CA GLU A 632 -31.41 -22.30 5.13
C GLU A 632 -30.28 -22.29 4.10
N ALA A 633 -30.17 -23.38 3.34
CA ALA A 633 -29.15 -23.58 2.30
C ALA A 633 -27.68 -23.47 2.81
N ALA A 634 -27.38 -23.98 3.99
CA ALA A 634 -26.10 -23.86 4.69
C ALA A 634 -24.89 -24.60 4.09
N GLY A 635 -24.90 -25.00 2.87
CA GLY A 635 -23.78 -25.45 2.01
C GLY A 635 -22.64 -26.27 2.66
N SER A 636 -21.46 -26.21 2.06
CA SER A 636 -20.27 -27.01 2.43
C SER A 636 -19.75 -26.80 3.85
N LYS A 637 -20.01 -25.64 4.48
CA LYS A 637 -19.59 -25.36 5.86
C LYS A 637 -20.36 -26.20 6.86
N LEU A 638 -21.66 -26.47 6.64
CA LEU A 638 -22.46 -27.35 7.50
C LEU A 638 -21.97 -28.80 7.40
N THR A 639 -21.72 -29.31 6.20
CA THR A 639 -21.16 -30.65 6.00
C THR A 639 -19.80 -30.79 6.71
N LYS A 640 -18.95 -29.77 6.64
CA LYS A 640 -17.66 -29.76 7.30
C LYS A 640 -17.79 -29.72 8.81
N ALA A 641 -18.75 -29.00 9.36
CA ALA A 641 -19.04 -28.97 10.79
C ALA A 641 -19.46 -30.38 11.29
N GLN A 642 -20.36 -31.03 10.57
CA GLN A 642 -20.81 -32.39 10.90
C GLN A 642 -19.66 -33.41 10.83
N THR A 643 -18.79 -33.32 9.81
CA THR A 643 -17.59 -34.18 9.71
C THR A 643 -16.62 -33.99 10.85
N LEU A 644 -16.50 -32.77 11.37
CA LEU A 644 -15.60 -32.44 12.48
C LEU A 644 -16.25 -32.60 13.87
N GLY A 645 -17.53 -32.99 13.94
CA GLY A 645 -18.28 -33.14 15.19
C GLY A 645 -18.57 -31.81 15.90
N ILE A 646 -18.61 -30.70 15.18
CA ILE A 646 -18.83 -29.38 15.76
C ILE A 646 -20.35 -29.17 15.92
N PRO A 647 -20.81 -28.70 17.12
CA PRO A 647 -22.22 -28.42 17.35
C PRO A 647 -22.77 -27.36 16.38
N VAL A 648 -23.96 -27.61 15.88
CA VAL A 648 -24.67 -26.72 14.95
C VAL A 648 -25.87 -26.10 15.67
N LEU A 649 -26.00 -24.79 15.58
CA LEU A 649 -27.11 -24.01 16.12
C LEU A 649 -27.89 -23.40 14.95
N ASP A 650 -29.16 -23.15 15.16
CA ASP A 650 -29.93 -22.20 14.33
C ASP A 650 -29.84 -20.78 14.93
N GLU A 651 -30.56 -19.84 14.35
CA GLU A 651 -30.60 -18.46 14.84
C GLU A 651 -31.13 -18.36 16.27
N ALA A 652 -32.15 -19.12 16.63
CA ALA A 652 -32.70 -19.15 17.98
C ALA A 652 -31.69 -19.73 18.96
N GLY A 653 -30.94 -20.78 18.56
CA GLY A 653 -29.87 -21.38 19.34
C GLY A 653 -28.70 -20.42 19.59
N LEU A 654 -28.40 -19.51 18.66
CA LEU A 654 -27.42 -18.44 18.89
C LEU A 654 -27.88 -17.47 20.00
N TYR A 655 -29.14 -17.03 19.96
CA TYR A 655 -29.69 -16.18 21.01
C TYR A 655 -29.71 -16.89 22.36
N GLN A 656 -30.13 -18.15 22.39
CA GLN A 656 -30.14 -18.95 23.62
C GLN A 656 -28.73 -19.12 24.19
N LEU A 657 -27.73 -19.41 23.35
CA LEU A 657 -26.33 -19.53 23.77
C LEU A 657 -25.81 -18.23 24.41
N ILE A 658 -26.21 -17.05 23.85
CA ILE A 658 -25.86 -15.74 24.42
C ILE A 658 -26.55 -15.54 25.78
N GLU A 659 -27.84 -15.90 25.90
CA GLU A 659 -28.58 -15.74 27.15
C GLU A 659 -28.06 -16.67 28.24
N ASP A 660 -27.79 -17.92 27.93
CA ASP A 660 -27.29 -18.92 28.87
C ASP A 660 -25.92 -18.57 29.47
N ASN A 661 -25.12 -17.79 28.72
CA ASN A 661 -23.78 -17.37 29.17
C ASN A 661 -23.73 -15.89 29.60
N ARG A 662 -24.87 -15.16 29.64
CA ARG A 662 -24.95 -13.84 30.27
C ARG A 662 -24.86 -14.00 31.79
N GLN A 663 -23.69 -13.70 32.35
CA GLN A 663 -23.48 -13.53 33.80
C GLN A 663 -23.52 -12.03 34.16
#